data_1d46881826a1b1f64d3730ccd3dc3f8d
#
_entry.id   1d46881826a1b1f64d3730ccd3dc3f8d
#
_cell.length_a   1.000
_cell.length_b   1.000
_cell.length_c   1.000
_cell.angle_alpha   90.00
_cell.angle_beta   90.00
_cell.angle_gamma   90.00
#
_symmetry.space_group_name_H-M   'P 1'
#
loop_
_entity.id
_entity.type
_entity.pdbx_description
1 polymer ?
#
loop_
_entity_poly.entity_id
_entity_poly.type
_entity_poly.pdbx_seq_one_letter_code
_entity_poly.pdbx_strand_id
1 'polypeptide(L)'
;MAKKKIISKVAASSVILSMVLAAGCNGNGSIPGLPGSKATKQAKVIEEDTPWYDATCTVVEPEIVADPSKELEYSSAMLIGQIGANLLFRVNGSYKVPDDFDWDNGDYSEYTIDTVCTYDSDSNTLEPLVDLTETYSGSYSGVDSIQIKGDELVVSIYEYDPNTWEESQSEFTIDPETGAYTDPVPVESSSSEDVSRYLEKSITLSDTSVDFYYVYDYTSGESTYEIYAGDEQIKLNVDDEIYGFQFVFPISETKALGKAWTEGSDIYIIVDIEAGTAEKADDKDYEWLNDAGDLSGGIVGEDGKMYTVTDQGIYVADFEAKEITQALDFSFVGISGSKLRYNSLISYSEDKIILGGTYYAYTAYDNSWSGDEYQIITLTKADKNPNVGKSILELYVLGGYPSDVTYDAITDYNTSDKDYFIQVTNKYDVDKYYDGSNNADSDDDWAEVNLDMMAGISDELAVDLINGEGPDIILDAAALGQLNNENYLTDLSSYVKDLSSDEYFTNIIDASYTGDKLYQIPLAFCVNGIQTSSDNAGASGVGFTLDEYVDFVDDACNGTDPIASGQNMYFLTLFNENSTKFIKDGKVDFTGEEFAALAEYCKDNAPEKSASWSDSDDVMPYGMYNEETTYAAMDVSSHSLGSYFDNLTYIEGRGDAILGYPSVDGQGPSAAPLFSAAISSSTVSVDGCWDFIKTLLSEEIQETIANNGYNPVNRAAFDSVGDKAVDYYNDMYSDEYFYGMGVGEPSTPDKFSDEDVDAYKKIVESVTTVNTSDASISKIISEEMPAYFSGQKDLDEVVEILQDRVQKVLDERG
;
A
#
# COMPACT_ATOMS: atom_id res chain seq x y z
N MET A 1 -13.04 -12.31 29.84
CA MET A 1 -12.19 -13.53 29.82
C MET A 1 -10.97 -13.39 28.89
N ALA A 2 -10.92 -12.40 28.01
CA ALA A 2 -9.79 -12.12 27.10
C ALA A 2 -8.54 -11.58 27.80
N LYS A 3 -8.67 -10.70 28.80
CA LYS A 3 -7.53 -10.11 29.53
C LYS A 3 -6.56 -11.07 30.21
N LYS A 4 -6.91 -12.35 30.40
CA LYS A 4 -6.01 -13.35 30.98
C LYS A 4 -5.09 -14.07 30.00
N LYS A 5 -5.33 -13.94 28.68
CA LYS A 5 -4.48 -14.59 27.65
C LYS A 5 -3.33 -13.68 27.18
N ILE A 6 -3.50 -12.35 27.27
CA ILE A 6 -2.49 -11.37 26.83
C ILE A 6 -1.30 -11.36 27.80
N ILE A 7 -1.56 -11.43 29.11
CA ILE A 7 -0.47 -11.46 30.12
C ILE A 7 0.40 -12.73 30.01
N SER A 8 -0.10 -13.81 29.40
CA SER A 8 0.67 -15.05 29.23
C SER A 8 1.61 -15.03 28.03
N LYS A 9 1.35 -14.20 27.00
CA LYS A 9 2.19 -14.10 25.80
C LYS A 9 3.36 -13.11 25.99
N VAL A 10 3.13 -12.00 26.68
CA VAL A 10 4.21 -11.04 27.02
C VAL A 10 5.22 -11.65 27.98
N ALA A 11 4.79 -12.53 28.92
CA ALA A 11 5.70 -13.29 29.76
C ALA A 11 6.48 -14.39 28.99
N ALA A 12 6.00 -14.82 27.82
CA ALA A 12 6.68 -15.80 26.99
C ALA A 12 7.82 -15.18 26.15
N SER A 13 7.66 -13.95 25.67
CA SER A 13 8.70 -13.26 24.88
C SER A 13 9.92 -12.92 25.74
N SER A 14 9.71 -12.47 26.99
CA SER A 14 10.82 -12.22 27.95
C SER A 14 11.54 -13.50 28.42
N VAL A 15 10.89 -14.66 28.27
CA VAL A 15 11.49 -15.98 28.64
C VAL A 15 12.24 -16.58 27.46
N ILE A 16 11.92 -16.25 26.22
CA ILE A 16 12.62 -16.76 25.04
C ILE A 16 14.02 -16.13 24.95
N LEU A 17 14.16 -14.84 25.25
CA LEU A 17 15.48 -14.19 25.26
C LEU A 17 16.42 -14.78 26.33
N SER A 18 15.88 -15.29 27.44
CA SER A 18 16.66 -15.95 28.48
C SER A 18 16.92 -17.45 28.23
N MET A 19 16.20 -18.11 27.29
CA MET A 19 16.40 -19.51 26.95
C MET A 19 17.36 -19.75 25.79
N VAL A 20 17.57 -18.78 24.89
CA VAL A 20 18.59 -18.85 23.82
C VAL A 20 19.99 -18.81 24.42
N LEU A 21 20.18 -18.19 25.57
CA LEU A 21 21.47 -18.21 26.32
C LEU A 21 21.84 -19.56 26.96
N ALA A 22 20.92 -20.52 27.01
CA ALA A 22 21.15 -21.81 27.69
C ALA A 22 21.36 -23.03 26.78
N ALA A 23 21.18 -22.92 25.45
CA ALA A 23 21.24 -24.05 24.52
C ALA A 23 22.56 -24.20 23.73
N GLY A 24 23.51 -23.28 23.87
CA GLY A 24 24.71 -23.18 23.05
C GLY A 24 26.00 -23.77 23.65
N CYS A 25 25.97 -24.92 24.29
CA CYS A 25 27.21 -25.61 24.70
C CYS A 25 27.36 -26.95 24.02
N ASN A 26 27.89 -26.94 22.78
CA ASN A 26 28.79 -28.00 22.29
C ASN A 26 29.40 -27.62 20.92
N GLY A 27 30.70 -27.36 20.92
CA GLY A 27 31.53 -27.32 19.72
C GLY A 27 32.17 -25.94 19.46
N ASN A 28 33.48 -25.90 19.51
CA ASN A 28 34.43 -24.83 19.20
C ASN A 28 33.88 -23.74 18.23
N GLY A 29 33.15 -22.77 18.72
CA GLY A 29 32.71 -21.58 18.06
C GLY A 29 32.43 -20.51 19.12
N SER A 30 32.79 -19.29 18.89
CA SER A 30 32.51 -18.14 19.74
C SER A 30 31.01 -18.15 20.15
N ILE A 31 30.73 -17.94 21.44
CA ILE A 31 29.39 -17.93 21.99
C ILE A 31 28.71 -16.64 21.47
N PRO A 32 27.62 -16.72 20.66
CA PRO A 32 26.81 -15.53 20.37
C PRO A 32 26.17 -15.06 21.66
N GLY A 33 26.26 -13.76 21.95
CA GLY A 33 25.60 -13.15 23.10
C GLY A 33 26.50 -12.65 24.22
N LEU A 34 27.80 -12.52 24.03
CA LEU A 34 28.64 -11.70 24.88
C LEU A 34 28.78 -10.30 24.27
N PRO A 35 28.70 -9.21 25.07
CA PRO A 35 28.98 -7.87 24.57
C PRO A 35 30.34 -7.85 23.89
N GLY A 36 30.38 -7.64 22.55
CA GLY A 36 31.59 -7.51 21.78
C GLY A 36 31.84 -8.52 20.66
N SER A 37 30.99 -9.52 20.40
CA SER A 37 31.13 -10.38 19.22
C SER A 37 29.85 -10.36 18.38
N LYS A 38 29.72 -9.39 17.48
CA LYS A 38 28.70 -9.43 16.42
C LYS A 38 28.98 -10.60 15.49
N ALA A 39 27.96 -11.36 15.13
CA ALA A 39 28.08 -12.32 14.06
C ALA A 39 28.18 -11.53 12.74
N THR A 40 29.01 -12.01 11.85
CA THR A 40 29.18 -11.43 10.52
C THR A 40 28.34 -12.24 9.55
N LYS A 41 27.51 -11.57 8.75
CA LYS A 41 26.68 -12.18 7.73
C LYS A 41 27.57 -12.88 6.69
N GLN A 42 27.14 -14.04 6.23
CA GLN A 42 27.83 -14.73 5.13
C GLN A 42 27.36 -14.14 3.80
N ALA A 43 28.32 -13.72 2.96
CA ALA A 43 28.00 -13.28 1.61
C ALA A 43 27.35 -14.43 0.82
N LYS A 44 26.21 -14.14 0.19
CA LYS A 44 25.58 -15.02 -0.80
C LYS A 44 25.99 -14.54 -2.18
N VAL A 45 26.09 -15.46 -3.12
CA VAL A 45 26.36 -15.15 -4.53
C VAL A 45 25.32 -15.82 -5.40
N ILE A 46 25.07 -15.25 -6.58
CA ILE A 46 24.18 -15.84 -7.56
C ILE A 46 24.87 -17.05 -8.17
N GLU A 47 24.29 -18.23 -8.00
CA GLU A 47 24.80 -19.51 -8.47
C GLU A 47 24.46 -19.72 -9.97
N GLU A 48 25.17 -20.70 -10.61
CA GLU A 48 24.93 -20.99 -12.04
C GLU A 48 23.51 -21.53 -12.35
N ASP A 49 22.88 -22.16 -11.38
CA ASP A 49 21.54 -22.74 -11.49
C ASP A 49 20.41 -21.78 -11.04
N THR A 50 20.74 -20.59 -10.57
CA THR A 50 19.75 -19.56 -10.26
C THR A 50 19.05 -19.13 -11.56
N PRO A 51 17.71 -19.28 -11.67
CA PRO A 51 17.00 -18.95 -12.89
C PRO A 51 17.05 -17.45 -13.17
N TRP A 52 16.92 -17.11 -14.46
CA TRP A 52 16.70 -15.74 -14.92
C TRP A 52 15.62 -15.77 -15.99
N TYR A 53 14.76 -14.78 -15.99
CA TYR A 53 13.76 -14.62 -17.01
C TYR A 53 13.94 -13.28 -17.73
N ASP A 54 14.14 -13.37 -19.03
CA ASP A 54 14.07 -12.18 -19.90
C ASP A 54 12.62 -11.76 -20.01
N ALA A 55 12.36 -10.45 -19.91
CA ALA A 55 11.02 -9.91 -19.91
C ALA A 55 10.77 -9.04 -21.14
N THR A 56 9.57 -9.15 -21.70
CA THR A 56 9.02 -8.17 -22.65
C THR A 56 7.72 -7.63 -22.08
N CYS A 57 7.54 -6.31 -22.12
CA CYS A 57 6.30 -5.64 -21.75
C CYS A 57 5.73 -4.96 -23.00
N THR A 58 4.49 -5.25 -23.32
CA THR A 58 3.80 -4.69 -24.46
C THR A 58 2.47 -4.09 -24.01
N VAL A 59 2.24 -2.84 -24.37
CA VAL A 59 0.94 -2.19 -24.17
C VAL A 59 -0.01 -2.67 -25.25
N VAL A 60 -1.21 -3.04 -24.85
CA VAL A 60 -2.30 -3.39 -25.79
C VAL A 60 -2.88 -2.10 -26.33
N GLU A 61 -2.88 -1.94 -27.65
CA GLU A 61 -3.34 -0.74 -28.35
C GLU A 61 -4.83 -0.87 -28.75
N PRO A 62 -5.80 -0.40 -27.93
CA PRO A 62 -7.22 -0.56 -28.19
C PRO A 62 -7.70 0.26 -29.40
N GLU A 63 -7.01 1.32 -29.79
CA GLU A 63 -7.37 2.20 -30.90
C GLU A 63 -7.38 1.48 -32.25
N ILE A 64 -6.76 0.31 -32.35
CA ILE A 64 -6.69 -0.47 -33.58
C ILE A 64 -8.06 -0.88 -34.12
N VAL A 65 -9.07 -0.98 -33.25
CA VAL A 65 -10.45 -1.31 -33.63
C VAL A 65 -11.28 -0.08 -33.99
N ALA A 66 -10.78 1.14 -33.70
CA ALA A 66 -11.52 2.36 -33.97
C ALA A 66 -11.63 2.67 -35.44
N ASP A 67 -12.77 3.23 -35.88
CA ASP A 67 -12.97 3.75 -37.23
C ASP A 67 -12.11 5.02 -37.42
N PRO A 68 -11.09 4.99 -38.27
CA PRO A 68 -10.19 6.13 -38.47
C PRO A 68 -10.87 7.37 -39.09
N SER A 69 -12.13 7.25 -39.51
CA SER A 69 -12.92 8.38 -40.04
C SER A 69 -13.66 9.16 -38.95
N LYS A 70 -13.71 8.63 -37.72
CA LYS A 70 -14.36 9.25 -36.56
C LYS A 70 -13.30 9.77 -35.58
N GLU A 71 -13.62 10.82 -34.88
CA GLU A 71 -12.77 11.31 -33.78
C GLU A 71 -12.98 10.44 -32.55
N LEU A 72 -11.93 9.72 -32.14
CA LEU A 72 -11.96 8.89 -30.94
C LEU A 72 -11.97 9.79 -29.70
N GLU A 73 -12.84 9.52 -28.75
CA GLU A 73 -12.89 10.19 -27.46
C GLU A 73 -12.05 9.40 -26.44
N TYR A 74 -12.35 8.12 -26.29
CA TYR A 74 -11.53 7.19 -25.51
C TYR A 74 -11.70 5.76 -26.01
N SER A 75 -10.72 4.90 -25.70
CA SER A 75 -10.83 3.45 -25.84
C SER A 75 -10.01 2.75 -24.75
N SER A 76 -10.47 1.60 -24.30
CA SER A 76 -9.77 0.76 -23.36
C SER A 76 -9.88 -0.72 -23.73
N ALA A 77 -8.88 -1.51 -23.34
CA ALA A 77 -8.88 -2.96 -23.53
C ALA A 77 -8.89 -3.65 -22.16
N MET A 78 -9.72 -4.66 -22.02
CA MET A 78 -9.82 -5.47 -20.80
C MET A 78 -9.71 -6.96 -21.18
N LEU A 79 -8.85 -7.68 -20.47
CA LEU A 79 -8.69 -9.12 -20.68
C LEU A 79 -9.97 -9.85 -20.22
N ILE A 80 -10.54 -10.65 -21.14
CA ILE A 80 -11.59 -11.60 -20.82
C ILE A 80 -10.99 -12.88 -20.22
N GLY A 81 -9.89 -13.35 -20.81
CA GLY A 81 -9.18 -14.55 -20.39
C GLY A 81 -8.45 -15.23 -21.54
N GLN A 82 -8.11 -16.50 -21.36
CA GLN A 82 -7.38 -17.31 -22.32
C GLN A 82 -8.17 -18.55 -22.73
N ILE A 83 -8.27 -18.81 -24.04
CA ILE A 83 -8.78 -20.07 -24.58
C ILE A 83 -7.71 -20.67 -25.51
N GLY A 84 -7.19 -21.82 -25.18
CA GLY A 84 -6.06 -22.39 -25.90
C GLY A 84 -4.83 -21.50 -25.86
N ALA A 85 -4.33 -21.09 -27.04
CA ALA A 85 -3.20 -20.18 -27.16
C ALA A 85 -3.63 -18.70 -27.27
N ASN A 86 -4.93 -18.41 -27.43
CA ASN A 86 -5.44 -17.07 -27.72
C ASN A 86 -5.79 -16.35 -26.42
N LEU A 87 -5.25 -15.14 -26.23
CA LEU A 87 -5.77 -14.20 -25.25
C LEU A 87 -6.93 -13.43 -25.89
N LEU A 88 -8.01 -13.29 -25.12
CA LEU A 88 -9.26 -12.66 -25.59
C LEU A 88 -9.47 -11.37 -24.81
N PHE A 89 -9.72 -10.29 -25.54
CA PHE A 89 -9.96 -8.97 -24.99
C PHE A 89 -11.32 -8.44 -25.36
N ARG A 90 -11.93 -7.69 -24.49
CA ARG A 90 -12.99 -6.75 -24.83
C ARG A 90 -12.36 -5.37 -24.99
N VAL A 91 -12.56 -4.75 -26.13
CA VAL A 91 -12.24 -3.34 -26.35
C VAL A 91 -13.53 -2.55 -26.32
N ASN A 92 -13.61 -1.60 -25.40
CA ASN A 92 -14.72 -0.67 -25.29
C ASN A 92 -14.22 0.78 -25.38
N GLY A 93 -15.11 1.67 -25.85
CA GLY A 93 -14.76 3.05 -26.01
C GLY A 93 -15.89 3.88 -26.61
N SER A 94 -15.60 5.15 -26.90
CA SER A 94 -16.53 6.03 -27.59
C SER A 94 -15.84 6.94 -28.59
N TYR A 95 -16.61 7.34 -29.58
CA TYR A 95 -16.27 8.41 -30.47
C TYR A 95 -16.87 9.71 -29.99
N LYS A 96 -16.23 10.82 -30.27
CA LYS A 96 -16.70 12.14 -29.91
C LYS A 96 -18.08 12.42 -30.49
N VAL A 97 -18.99 12.73 -29.60
CA VAL A 97 -20.37 13.04 -29.96
C VAL A 97 -20.44 14.51 -30.42
N PRO A 98 -21.24 14.86 -31.48
CA PRO A 98 -21.43 16.24 -31.85
C PRO A 98 -22.04 17.09 -30.75
N ASP A 99 -21.65 18.38 -30.68
CA ASP A 99 -22.17 19.31 -29.63
C ASP A 99 -23.71 19.48 -29.69
N ASP A 100 -24.34 19.19 -30.84
CA ASP A 100 -25.78 19.28 -31.07
C ASP A 100 -26.51 17.92 -30.98
N PHE A 101 -25.88 16.90 -30.43
CA PHE A 101 -26.48 15.57 -30.26
C PHE A 101 -27.71 15.64 -29.34
N ASP A 102 -28.79 15.02 -29.78
CA ASP A 102 -30.03 14.93 -29.01
C ASP A 102 -29.96 13.76 -28.02
N TRP A 103 -29.53 14.03 -26.79
CA TRP A 103 -29.39 13.02 -25.73
C TRP A 103 -30.71 12.35 -25.33
N ASP A 104 -31.87 12.99 -25.61
CA ASP A 104 -33.18 12.42 -25.24
C ASP A 104 -33.69 11.43 -26.32
N ASN A 105 -33.31 11.62 -27.59
CA ASN A 105 -33.86 10.83 -28.71
C ASN A 105 -32.80 10.33 -29.71
N GLY A 106 -31.53 10.71 -29.53
CA GLY A 106 -30.43 10.30 -30.42
C GLY A 106 -30.02 8.85 -30.13
N ASP A 107 -29.53 8.18 -31.17
CA ASP A 107 -28.95 6.85 -31.03
C ASP A 107 -27.46 6.96 -30.75
N TYR A 108 -27.09 6.70 -29.50
CA TYR A 108 -25.70 6.78 -29.03
C TYR A 108 -24.85 5.58 -29.51
N SER A 109 -25.48 4.48 -29.95
CA SER A 109 -24.77 3.26 -30.37
C SER A 109 -23.82 3.50 -31.56
N GLU A 110 -24.11 4.50 -32.41
CA GLU A 110 -23.20 4.89 -33.50
C GLU A 110 -21.87 5.49 -33.02
N TYR A 111 -21.80 5.90 -31.75
CA TYR A 111 -20.61 6.49 -31.12
C TYR A 111 -19.93 5.53 -30.15
N THR A 112 -20.43 4.31 -30.00
CA THR A 112 -19.89 3.30 -29.10
C THR A 112 -18.92 2.38 -29.82
N ILE A 113 -17.87 1.96 -29.15
CA ILE A 113 -16.97 0.87 -29.53
C ILE A 113 -17.18 -0.24 -28.50
N ASP A 114 -17.48 -1.45 -28.95
CA ASP A 114 -17.60 -2.64 -28.11
C ASP A 114 -17.27 -3.87 -28.94
N THR A 115 -16.05 -4.37 -28.84
CA THR A 115 -15.51 -5.40 -29.74
C THR A 115 -14.77 -6.45 -28.94
N VAL A 116 -15.07 -7.73 -29.19
CA VAL A 116 -14.21 -8.83 -28.77
C VAL A 116 -13.06 -8.97 -29.74
N CYS A 117 -11.86 -9.05 -29.22
CA CYS A 117 -10.62 -9.17 -29.98
C CYS A 117 -9.82 -10.39 -29.53
N THR A 118 -9.01 -10.92 -30.46
CA THR A 118 -7.94 -11.86 -30.13
C THR A 118 -6.60 -11.13 -30.06
N TYR A 119 -5.75 -11.52 -29.13
CA TYR A 119 -4.39 -10.99 -29.02
C TYR A 119 -3.37 -12.09 -29.31
N ASP A 120 -2.53 -11.84 -30.30
CA ASP A 120 -1.40 -12.68 -30.65
C ASP A 120 -0.15 -12.22 -29.91
N SER A 121 0.30 -13.00 -28.93
CA SER A 121 1.47 -12.70 -28.10
C SER A 121 2.81 -12.78 -28.84
N ASP A 122 2.86 -13.38 -30.01
CA ASP A 122 4.10 -13.48 -30.81
C ASP A 122 4.32 -12.23 -31.68
N SER A 123 3.23 -11.66 -32.22
CA SER A 123 3.26 -10.43 -33.02
C SER A 123 2.93 -9.18 -32.20
N ASN A 124 2.44 -9.34 -30.97
CA ASN A 124 1.92 -8.28 -30.09
C ASN A 124 0.83 -7.44 -30.77
N THR A 125 -0.09 -8.13 -31.46
CA THR A 125 -1.18 -7.46 -32.17
C THR A 125 -2.53 -7.89 -31.67
N LEU A 126 -3.42 -6.91 -31.55
CA LEU A 126 -4.84 -7.09 -31.26
C LEU A 126 -5.60 -7.18 -32.59
N GLU A 127 -6.38 -8.23 -32.79
CA GLU A 127 -7.19 -8.42 -34.00
C GLU A 127 -8.68 -8.46 -33.65
N PRO A 128 -9.54 -7.64 -34.28
CA PRO A 128 -10.98 -7.67 -34.05
C PRO A 128 -11.58 -9.04 -34.44
N LEU A 129 -12.38 -9.60 -33.55
CA LEU A 129 -13.07 -10.88 -33.74
C LEU A 129 -14.56 -10.68 -33.95
N VAL A 130 -15.25 -9.95 -33.09
CA VAL A 130 -16.69 -9.66 -33.17
C VAL A 130 -16.97 -8.25 -32.67
N ASP A 131 -17.67 -7.48 -33.50
CA ASP A 131 -18.26 -6.20 -33.11
C ASP A 131 -19.58 -6.48 -32.35
N LEU A 132 -19.58 -6.25 -31.06
CA LEU A 132 -20.73 -6.52 -30.21
C LEU A 132 -21.85 -5.49 -30.36
N THR A 133 -21.56 -4.29 -30.87
CA THR A 133 -22.59 -3.27 -31.14
C THR A 133 -23.61 -3.73 -32.21
N GLU A 134 -23.29 -4.77 -33.00
CA GLU A 134 -24.20 -5.40 -33.97
C GLU A 134 -25.16 -6.40 -33.30
N THR A 135 -24.93 -6.81 -32.04
CA THR A 135 -25.68 -7.85 -31.34
C THR A 135 -26.81 -7.33 -30.46
N TYR A 136 -26.82 -6.04 -30.16
CA TYR A 136 -27.87 -5.36 -29.39
C TYR A 136 -28.33 -4.08 -30.10
N SER A 137 -29.44 -3.51 -29.69
CA SER A 137 -29.99 -2.33 -30.34
C SER A 137 -30.60 -1.35 -29.33
N GLY A 138 -30.37 -0.06 -29.61
CA GLY A 138 -30.93 1.06 -28.82
C GLY A 138 -29.97 1.64 -27.80
N SER A 139 -30.22 2.91 -27.47
CA SER A 139 -29.35 3.71 -26.59
C SER A 139 -29.27 3.25 -25.12
N TYR A 140 -30.08 2.29 -24.72
CA TYR A 140 -30.18 1.76 -23.36
C TYR A 140 -29.86 0.26 -23.30
N SER A 141 -29.09 -0.23 -24.27
CA SER A 141 -28.69 -1.63 -24.37
C SER A 141 -27.18 -1.72 -24.37
N GLY A 142 -26.67 -2.83 -23.88
CA GLY A 142 -25.22 -3.07 -23.86
C GLY A 142 -24.87 -4.48 -23.40
N VAL A 143 -23.58 -4.72 -23.33
CA VAL A 143 -23.04 -5.99 -22.80
C VAL A 143 -22.91 -5.87 -21.30
N ASP A 144 -23.61 -6.77 -20.61
CA ASP A 144 -23.55 -6.93 -19.15
C ASP A 144 -22.28 -7.69 -18.74
N SER A 145 -22.04 -8.86 -19.34
CA SER A 145 -20.85 -9.65 -19.04
C SER A 145 -20.37 -10.48 -20.22
N ILE A 146 -19.08 -10.81 -20.24
CA ILE A 146 -18.47 -11.77 -21.13
C ILE A 146 -17.70 -12.77 -20.28
N GLN A 147 -17.97 -14.04 -20.44
CA GLN A 147 -17.36 -15.09 -19.64
C GLN A 147 -16.89 -16.26 -20.52
N ILE A 148 -15.82 -16.92 -20.08
CA ILE A 148 -15.35 -18.15 -20.69
C ILE A 148 -16.11 -19.31 -20.07
N LYS A 149 -16.76 -20.10 -20.90
CA LYS A 149 -17.43 -21.32 -20.49
C LYS A 149 -17.00 -22.49 -21.38
N GLY A 150 -16.12 -23.34 -20.86
CA GLY A 150 -15.44 -24.35 -21.67
C GLY A 150 -14.56 -23.70 -22.75
N ASP A 151 -14.82 -24.02 -24.01
CA ASP A 151 -14.09 -23.50 -25.17
C ASP A 151 -14.83 -22.35 -25.88
N GLU A 152 -15.90 -21.81 -25.30
CA GLU A 152 -16.74 -20.77 -25.90
C GLU A 152 -16.76 -19.51 -25.02
N LEU A 153 -17.05 -18.36 -25.63
CA LEU A 153 -17.41 -17.15 -24.90
C LEU A 153 -18.93 -17.08 -24.77
N VAL A 154 -19.42 -16.88 -23.57
CA VAL A 154 -20.82 -16.58 -23.29
C VAL A 154 -20.95 -15.09 -23.03
N VAL A 155 -21.77 -14.41 -23.84
CA VAL A 155 -22.03 -12.98 -23.74
C VAL A 155 -23.43 -12.77 -23.25
N SER A 156 -23.57 -12.02 -22.18
CA SER A 156 -24.85 -11.54 -21.64
C SER A 156 -25.05 -10.10 -22.03
N ILE A 157 -26.21 -9.79 -22.62
CA ILE A 157 -26.61 -8.44 -23.00
C ILE A 157 -27.86 -8.03 -22.25
N TYR A 158 -27.96 -6.78 -21.90
CA TYR A 158 -29.15 -6.18 -21.31
C TYR A 158 -29.80 -5.19 -22.27
N GLU A 159 -31.10 -5.09 -22.24
CA GLU A 159 -31.89 -4.09 -22.96
C GLU A 159 -32.96 -3.49 -22.02
N TYR A 160 -32.97 -2.17 -21.92
CA TYR A 160 -34.02 -1.45 -21.21
C TYR A 160 -35.10 -0.92 -22.15
N ASP A 161 -36.39 -1.16 -21.83
CA ASP A 161 -37.48 -0.44 -22.49
C ASP A 161 -37.57 0.99 -21.92
N PRO A 162 -37.32 2.05 -22.73
CA PRO A 162 -37.29 3.43 -22.27
C PRO A 162 -38.65 3.95 -21.76
N ASN A 163 -39.75 3.22 -21.98
CA ASN A 163 -41.09 3.63 -21.54
C ASN A 163 -41.52 2.97 -20.23
N THR A 164 -41.10 1.70 -20.01
CA THR A 164 -41.45 0.91 -18.83
C THR A 164 -40.36 0.82 -17.81
N TRP A 165 -39.11 1.05 -18.23
CA TRP A 165 -37.88 0.81 -17.46
C TRP A 165 -37.69 -0.65 -17.08
N GLU A 166 -38.38 -1.55 -17.79
CA GLU A 166 -38.20 -2.99 -17.62
C GLU A 166 -36.90 -3.41 -18.33
N GLU A 167 -36.07 -4.12 -17.60
CA GLU A 167 -34.83 -4.74 -18.12
C GLU A 167 -35.14 -6.14 -18.68
N SER A 168 -34.57 -6.46 -19.81
CA SER A 168 -34.54 -7.79 -20.37
C SER A 168 -33.10 -8.22 -20.62
N GLN A 169 -32.80 -9.47 -20.33
CA GLN A 169 -31.47 -10.05 -20.56
C GLN A 169 -31.55 -11.14 -21.60
N SER A 170 -30.51 -11.24 -22.43
CA SER A 170 -30.33 -12.28 -23.43
C SER A 170 -28.89 -12.76 -23.42
N GLU A 171 -28.70 -14.05 -23.74
CA GLU A 171 -27.36 -14.63 -23.85
C GLU A 171 -27.12 -15.19 -25.25
N PHE A 172 -25.87 -15.14 -25.67
CA PHE A 172 -25.41 -15.81 -26.89
C PHE A 172 -23.97 -16.28 -26.72
N THR A 173 -23.54 -17.19 -27.59
CA THR A 173 -22.16 -17.72 -27.56
C THR A 173 -21.38 -17.23 -28.78
N ILE A 174 -20.07 -17.02 -28.57
CA ILE A 174 -19.09 -16.70 -29.60
C ILE A 174 -18.07 -17.83 -29.64
N ASP A 175 -17.81 -18.34 -30.84
CA ASP A 175 -16.69 -19.22 -31.14
C ASP A 175 -15.39 -18.36 -31.20
N PRO A 176 -14.44 -18.55 -30.28
CA PRO A 176 -13.26 -17.69 -30.17
C PRO A 176 -12.23 -17.87 -31.29
N GLU A 177 -12.34 -18.93 -32.10
CA GLU A 177 -11.47 -19.15 -33.26
C GLU A 177 -11.98 -18.46 -34.52
N THR A 178 -13.31 -18.39 -34.69
CA THR A 178 -13.93 -17.95 -35.94
C THR A 178 -14.72 -16.65 -35.83
N GLY A 179 -15.04 -16.22 -34.63
CA GLY A 179 -15.93 -15.10 -34.37
C GLY A 179 -17.40 -15.37 -34.70
N ALA A 180 -17.74 -16.61 -35.06
CA ALA A 180 -19.13 -16.96 -35.31
C ALA A 180 -19.92 -16.95 -34.00
N TYR A 181 -21.08 -16.29 -34.00
CA TYR A 181 -21.92 -16.21 -32.81
C TYR A 181 -23.35 -16.68 -33.08
N THR A 182 -24.01 -17.13 -32.03
CA THR A 182 -25.40 -17.55 -32.05
C THR A 182 -26.34 -16.35 -31.94
N ASP A 183 -27.60 -16.50 -32.41
CA ASP A 183 -28.61 -15.45 -32.15
C ASP A 183 -28.83 -15.32 -30.62
N PRO A 184 -28.97 -14.07 -30.07
CA PRO A 184 -29.31 -13.88 -28.69
C PRO A 184 -30.60 -14.58 -28.28
N VAL A 185 -30.54 -15.33 -27.20
CA VAL A 185 -31.70 -16.04 -26.64
C VAL A 185 -32.06 -15.37 -25.34
N PRO A 186 -33.35 -14.92 -25.19
CA PRO A 186 -33.76 -14.36 -23.90
C PRO A 186 -33.46 -15.34 -22.78
N VAL A 187 -32.71 -14.88 -21.79
CA VAL A 187 -32.60 -15.59 -20.53
C VAL A 187 -33.99 -15.52 -19.92
N GLU A 188 -34.73 -16.67 -19.85
CA GLU A 188 -35.89 -16.66 -19.00
C GLU A 188 -35.41 -16.17 -17.64
N SER A 189 -35.83 -14.96 -17.29
CA SER A 189 -35.39 -14.39 -16.05
C SER A 189 -35.74 -15.38 -14.94
N SER A 190 -34.74 -16.12 -14.48
CA SER A 190 -34.80 -16.79 -13.19
C SER A 190 -34.90 -15.75 -12.05
N SER A 191 -34.72 -14.47 -12.41
CA SER A 191 -35.13 -13.34 -11.62
C SER A 191 -36.64 -13.14 -11.79
N SER A 192 -37.43 -13.64 -10.87
CA SER A 192 -38.72 -13.02 -10.55
C SER A 192 -38.44 -11.57 -10.14
N GLU A 193 -39.44 -10.65 -10.17
CA GLU A 193 -39.30 -9.29 -9.60
C GLU A 193 -38.64 -9.30 -8.20
N ASP A 194 -38.54 -10.47 -7.58
CA ASP A 194 -38.11 -10.71 -6.22
C ASP A 194 -36.72 -11.38 -6.10
N VAL A 195 -36.11 -11.94 -7.18
CA VAL A 195 -34.83 -12.71 -7.10
C VAL A 195 -33.90 -12.37 -8.27
N SER A 196 -32.68 -11.94 -7.98
CA SER A 196 -31.61 -11.86 -9.00
C SER A 196 -30.68 -13.08 -8.94
N ARG A 197 -30.17 -13.52 -10.10
CA ARG A 197 -29.25 -14.65 -10.22
C ARG A 197 -28.19 -14.35 -11.27
N TYR A 198 -26.92 -14.36 -10.91
CA TYR A 198 -25.84 -14.19 -11.87
C TYR A 198 -24.69 -15.17 -11.61
N LEU A 199 -24.01 -15.56 -12.67
CA LEU A 199 -22.83 -16.41 -12.60
C LEU A 199 -21.65 -15.59 -12.05
N GLU A 200 -21.12 -16.01 -10.89
CA GLU A 200 -19.96 -15.36 -10.28
C GLU A 200 -18.65 -16.01 -10.70
N LYS A 201 -18.60 -17.34 -10.67
CA LYS A 201 -17.41 -18.10 -11.03
C LYS A 201 -17.77 -19.36 -11.82
N SER A 202 -16.88 -19.72 -12.74
CA SER A 202 -16.94 -21.01 -13.47
C SER A 202 -15.54 -21.62 -13.51
N ILE A 203 -15.45 -22.90 -13.17
CA ILE A 203 -14.21 -23.68 -13.27
C ILE A 203 -14.49 -24.98 -14.04
N THR A 204 -13.44 -25.64 -14.51
CA THR A 204 -13.58 -26.95 -15.18
C THR A 204 -12.93 -28.03 -14.30
N LEU A 205 -13.69 -29.07 -13.98
CA LEU A 205 -13.18 -30.28 -13.36
C LEU A 205 -13.28 -31.43 -14.38
N SER A 206 -12.13 -31.98 -14.77
CA SER A 206 -12.02 -32.85 -15.94
C SER A 206 -12.64 -32.18 -17.17
N ASP A 207 -13.75 -32.70 -17.69
CA ASP A 207 -14.47 -32.14 -18.86
C ASP A 207 -15.82 -31.52 -18.44
N THR A 208 -16.02 -31.25 -17.13
CA THR A 208 -17.29 -30.74 -16.60
C THR A 208 -17.13 -29.33 -16.07
N SER A 209 -17.94 -28.40 -16.58
CA SER A 209 -18.05 -27.06 -16.01
C SER A 209 -18.70 -27.11 -14.63
N VAL A 210 -18.16 -26.45 -13.66
CA VAL A 210 -18.73 -26.23 -12.34
C VAL A 210 -18.96 -24.74 -12.15
N ASP A 211 -20.23 -24.38 -12.16
CA ASP A 211 -20.70 -23.00 -12.19
C ASP A 211 -21.27 -22.58 -10.85
N PHE A 212 -20.85 -21.43 -10.34
CA PHE A 212 -21.26 -20.84 -9.08
C PHE A 212 -22.11 -19.61 -9.35
N TYR A 213 -23.40 -19.71 -9.03
CA TYR A 213 -24.35 -18.62 -9.20
C TYR A 213 -24.64 -17.97 -7.84
N TYR A 214 -24.46 -16.66 -7.76
CA TYR A 214 -24.98 -15.86 -6.67
C TYR A 214 -26.46 -15.59 -6.90
N VAL A 215 -27.25 -15.78 -5.86
CA VAL A 215 -28.71 -15.59 -5.90
C VAL A 215 -29.11 -14.68 -4.75
N TYR A 216 -29.74 -13.55 -5.07
CA TYR A 216 -30.22 -12.59 -4.10
C TYR A 216 -31.73 -12.47 -4.18
N ASP A 217 -32.43 -12.67 -3.07
CA ASP A 217 -33.89 -12.53 -2.93
C ASP A 217 -34.23 -11.14 -2.34
N TYR A 218 -34.73 -10.25 -3.16
CA TYR A 218 -35.12 -8.89 -2.74
C TYR A 218 -36.29 -8.87 -1.75
N THR A 219 -37.10 -9.95 -1.66
CA THR A 219 -38.24 -10.03 -0.74
C THR A 219 -37.77 -10.36 0.68
N SER A 220 -36.86 -11.31 0.83
CA SER A 220 -36.29 -11.70 2.12
C SER A 220 -35.09 -10.85 2.51
N GLY A 221 -34.36 -10.29 1.54
CA GLY A 221 -33.07 -9.65 1.73
C GLY A 221 -31.93 -10.64 1.94
N GLU A 222 -32.16 -11.93 1.65
CA GLU A 222 -31.18 -12.99 1.84
C GLU A 222 -30.46 -13.31 0.54
N SER A 223 -29.16 -13.64 0.65
CA SER A 223 -28.33 -14.15 -0.44
C SER A 223 -28.03 -15.63 -0.25
N THR A 224 -27.85 -16.35 -1.36
CA THR A 224 -27.45 -17.74 -1.35
C THR A 224 -26.65 -18.09 -2.62
N TYR A 225 -26.07 -19.27 -2.64
CA TYR A 225 -25.36 -19.80 -3.81
C TYR A 225 -26.02 -21.04 -4.37
N GLU A 226 -26.10 -21.09 -5.69
CA GLU A 226 -26.44 -22.31 -6.43
C GLU A 226 -25.19 -22.78 -7.18
N ILE A 227 -24.82 -24.04 -7.01
CA ILE A 227 -23.66 -24.65 -7.66
C ILE A 227 -24.15 -25.73 -8.61
N TYR A 228 -23.65 -25.73 -9.84
CA TYR A 228 -24.00 -26.71 -10.86
C TYR A 228 -22.76 -27.38 -11.41
N ALA A 229 -22.81 -28.68 -11.67
CA ALA A 229 -21.82 -29.42 -12.45
C ALA A 229 -22.49 -29.84 -13.77
N GLY A 230 -22.21 -29.13 -14.85
CA GLY A 230 -23.01 -29.22 -16.06
C GLY A 230 -24.46 -28.83 -15.78
N ASP A 231 -25.41 -29.77 -16.09
CA ASP A 231 -26.84 -29.54 -15.80
C ASP A 231 -27.30 -30.04 -14.42
N GLU A 232 -26.42 -30.64 -13.62
CA GLU A 232 -26.75 -31.22 -12.32
C GLU A 232 -26.42 -30.27 -11.17
N GLN A 233 -27.44 -29.92 -10.36
CA GLN A 233 -27.25 -29.06 -9.19
C GLN A 233 -26.49 -29.80 -8.09
N ILE A 234 -25.42 -29.21 -7.61
CA ILE A 234 -24.64 -29.65 -6.46
C ILE A 234 -25.31 -29.12 -5.18
N LYS A 235 -25.54 -30.02 -4.24
CA LYS A 235 -26.18 -29.64 -2.99
C LYS A 235 -25.19 -28.91 -2.07
N LEU A 236 -25.44 -27.63 -1.81
CA LEU A 236 -24.71 -26.86 -0.83
C LEU A 236 -25.17 -27.23 0.60
N ASN A 237 -24.27 -27.78 1.41
CA ASN A 237 -24.52 -28.19 2.80
C ASN A 237 -23.68 -27.31 3.75
N VAL A 238 -23.88 -25.98 3.69
CA VAL A 238 -23.24 -24.97 4.53
C VAL A 238 -24.35 -24.21 5.23
N ASP A 239 -24.23 -24.03 6.54
CA ASP A 239 -25.21 -23.30 7.35
C ASP A 239 -24.91 -21.81 7.44
N ASP A 240 -23.66 -21.41 7.13
CA ASP A 240 -23.20 -20.01 7.13
C ASP A 240 -23.74 -19.30 5.86
N GLU A 241 -24.14 -18.04 5.99
CA GLU A 241 -24.49 -17.20 4.84
C GLU A 241 -23.21 -16.82 4.09
N ILE A 242 -23.17 -17.12 2.79
CA ILE A 242 -22.02 -16.87 1.93
C ILE A 242 -22.27 -15.58 1.15
N TYR A 243 -21.35 -14.60 1.27
CA TYR A 243 -21.41 -13.32 0.56
C TYR A 243 -20.61 -13.32 -0.75
N GLY A 244 -19.66 -14.24 -0.93
CA GLY A 244 -18.83 -14.35 -2.12
C GLY A 244 -17.77 -15.43 -1.98
N PHE A 245 -17.16 -15.82 -3.11
CA PHE A 245 -16.01 -16.70 -3.13
C PHE A 245 -14.75 -15.89 -3.46
N GLN A 246 -13.77 -15.86 -2.55
CA GLN A 246 -12.45 -15.29 -2.85
C GLN A 246 -11.81 -16.05 -4.01
N PHE A 247 -11.78 -17.37 -3.90
CA PHE A 247 -11.29 -18.24 -4.96
C PHE A 247 -12.05 -19.57 -4.99
N VAL A 248 -11.98 -20.23 -6.14
CA VAL A 248 -12.37 -21.62 -6.32
C VAL A 248 -11.35 -22.31 -7.23
N PHE A 249 -10.74 -23.41 -6.76
CA PHE A 249 -9.70 -24.12 -7.48
C PHE A 249 -9.94 -25.61 -7.55
N PRO A 250 -9.62 -26.26 -8.69
CA PRO A 250 -9.53 -27.69 -8.77
C PRO A 250 -8.43 -28.24 -7.83
N ILE A 251 -8.78 -29.16 -6.96
CA ILE A 251 -7.82 -29.90 -6.11
C ILE A 251 -7.70 -31.36 -6.51
N SER A 252 -8.58 -31.83 -7.38
CA SER A 252 -8.52 -33.13 -8.04
C SER A 252 -9.42 -33.11 -9.28
N GLU A 253 -9.45 -34.21 -10.03
CA GLU A 253 -10.33 -34.36 -11.20
C GLU A 253 -11.84 -34.21 -10.88
N THR A 254 -12.25 -34.43 -9.63
CA THR A 254 -13.65 -34.41 -9.21
C THR A 254 -13.94 -33.46 -8.06
N LYS A 255 -12.94 -32.74 -7.53
CA LYS A 255 -13.13 -31.86 -6.41
C LYS A 255 -12.49 -30.49 -6.61
N ALA A 256 -13.19 -29.47 -6.13
CA ALA A 256 -12.69 -28.12 -6.00
C ALA A 256 -12.69 -27.67 -4.55
N LEU A 257 -11.76 -26.79 -4.22
CA LEU A 257 -11.68 -26.03 -2.98
C LEU A 257 -12.09 -24.59 -3.26
N GLY A 258 -13.08 -24.09 -2.53
CA GLY A 258 -13.42 -22.67 -2.48
C GLY A 258 -13.11 -22.07 -1.12
N LYS A 259 -12.73 -20.79 -1.08
CA LYS A 259 -12.70 -19.98 0.13
C LYS A 259 -13.78 -18.93 0.00
N ALA A 260 -14.71 -18.90 0.93
CA ALA A 260 -15.89 -18.05 0.89
C ALA A 260 -15.93 -17.08 2.06
N TRP A 261 -16.42 -15.86 1.80
CA TRP A 261 -16.71 -14.85 2.82
C TRP A 261 -18.02 -15.13 3.51
N THR A 262 -18.06 -15.00 4.84
CA THR A 262 -19.28 -15.08 5.65
C THR A 262 -19.29 -13.95 6.69
N GLU A 263 -20.42 -13.75 7.38
CA GLU A 263 -20.54 -12.70 8.41
C GLU A 263 -19.51 -12.83 9.55
N GLY A 264 -19.09 -14.05 9.89
CA GLY A 264 -18.24 -14.29 11.05
C GLY A 264 -16.75 -14.47 10.75
N SER A 265 -16.43 -15.12 9.65
CA SER A 265 -15.07 -15.42 9.18
C SER A 265 -15.13 -16.10 7.83
N ASP A 266 -13.99 -16.08 7.11
CA ASP A 266 -13.85 -16.88 5.90
C ASP A 266 -13.92 -18.38 6.22
N ILE A 267 -14.51 -19.15 5.30
CA ILE A 267 -14.63 -20.60 5.42
C ILE A 267 -14.13 -21.29 4.16
N TYR A 268 -13.59 -22.49 4.32
CA TYR A 268 -13.25 -23.36 3.20
C TYR A 268 -14.40 -24.30 2.87
N ILE A 269 -14.68 -24.48 1.57
CA ILE A 269 -15.75 -25.34 1.03
C ILE A 269 -15.16 -26.31 0.02
N ILE A 270 -15.43 -27.60 0.20
CA ILE A 270 -15.11 -28.63 -0.79
C ILE A 270 -16.34 -28.91 -1.63
N VAL A 271 -16.24 -28.68 -2.93
CA VAL A 271 -17.21 -29.11 -3.92
C VAL A 271 -16.77 -30.46 -4.48
N ASP A 272 -17.61 -31.48 -4.37
CA ASP A 272 -17.36 -32.83 -4.86
C ASP A 272 -18.45 -33.20 -5.88
N ILE A 273 -18.06 -33.18 -7.17
CA ILE A 273 -19.02 -33.44 -8.26
C ILE A 273 -19.47 -34.91 -8.34
N GLU A 274 -18.65 -35.88 -7.88
CA GLU A 274 -19.06 -37.27 -7.81
C GLU A 274 -20.07 -37.50 -6.70
N ALA A 275 -19.88 -36.84 -5.55
CA ALA A 275 -20.83 -36.93 -4.43
C ALA A 275 -22.06 -36.06 -4.64
N GLY A 276 -22.01 -35.06 -5.53
CA GLY A 276 -23.07 -34.08 -5.74
C GLY A 276 -23.28 -33.17 -4.54
N THR A 277 -22.22 -32.87 -3.78
CA THR A 277 -22.27 -32.03 -2.56
C THR A 277 -21.17 -30.99 -2.49
N ALA A 278 -21.48 -29.85 -1.86
CA ALA A 278 -20.53 -28.84 -1.44
C ALA A 278 -20.63 -28.71 0.09
N GLU A 279 -19.54 -28.92 0.79
CA GLU A 279 -19.52 -29.04 2.25
C GLU A 279 -18.40 -28.18 2.85
N LYS A 280 -18.65 -27.57 4.04
CA LYS A 280 -17.64 -26.87 4.80
C LYS A 280 -16.49 -27.81 5.18
N ALA A 281 -15.27 -27.43 4.87
CA ALA A 281 -14.07 -28.15 5.24
C ALA A 281 -13.61 -27.79 6.67
N ASP A 282 -12.69 -28.58 7.24
CA ASP A 282 -12.03 -28.21 8.48
C ASP A 282 -10.95 -27.15 8.15
N ASP A 283 -11.06 -25.95 8.69
CA ASP A 283 -10.15 -24.84 8.45
C ASP A 283 -8.68 -25.21 8.73
N LYS A 284 -8.45 -26.09 9.71
CA LYS A 284 -7.10 -26.58 10.06
C LYS A 284 -6.40 -27.36 8.94
N ASP A 285 -7.18 -27.96 8.04
CA ASP A 285 -6.62 -28.69 6.91
C ASP A 285 -6.04 -27.74 5.85
N TYR A 286 -6.42 -26.46 5.90
CA TYR A 286 -6.08 -25.43 4.90
C TYR A 286 -5.40 -24.20 5.51
N GLU A 287 -5.09 -24.16 6.83
CA GLU A 287 -4.33 -23.07 7.46
C GLU A 287 -2.99 -22.79 6.76
N TRP A 288 -2.39 -23.79 6.12
CA TRP A 288 -1.16 -23.64 5.35
C TRP A 288 -1.29 -22.74 4.11
N LEU A 289 -2.51 -22.51 3.60
CA LEU A 289 -2.77 -21.61 2.49
C LEU A 289 -2.69 -20.12 2.91
N ASN A 290 -2.77 -19.82 4.20
CA ASN A 290 -2.66 -18.44 4.68
C ASN A 290 -1.27 -17.85 4.43
N ASP A 291 -0.26 -18.69 4.21
CA ASP A 291 1.10 -18.26 3.88
C ASP A 291 1.25 -17.82 2.39
N ALA A 292 0.23 -18.02 1.56
CA ALA A 292 0.27 -17.69 0.12
C ALA A 292 -0.13 -16.24 -0.19
N GLY A 293 -0.61 -15.50 0.79
CA GLY A 293 -1.23 -14.20 0.54
C GLY A 293 -2.57 -14.32 -0.19
N ASP A 294 -2.89 -13.37 -1.07
CA ASP A 294 -4.13 -13.41 -1.85
C ASP A 294 -4.08 -14.45 -2.96
N LEU A 295 -4.99 -15.39 -2.92
CA LEU A 295 -5.14 -16.46 -3.90
C LEU A 295 -6.24 -16.19 -4.94
N SER A 296 -6.91 -15.04 -4.89
CA SER A 296 -8.09 -14.74 -5.73
C SER A 296 -7.76 -14.71 -7.23
N GLY A 297 -6.55 -14.29 -7.59
CA GLY A 297 -6.04 -14.24 -8.97
C GLY A 297 -5.22 -15.47 -9.39
N GLY A 298 -5.26 -16.55 -8.64
CA GLY A 298 -4.49 -17.75 -8.94
C GLY A 298 -5.02 -18.53 -10.15
N ILE A 299 -4.12 -19.24 -10.84
CA ILE A 299 -4.42 -20.10 -11.99
C ILE A 299 -3.91 -21.52 -11.76
N VAL A 300 -4.42 -22.46 -12.55
CA VAL A 300 -3.89 -23.82 -12.62
C VAL A 300 -2.88 -23.90 -13.76
N GLY A 301 -1.63 -24.24 -13.42
CA GLY A 301 -0.57 -24.45 -14.42
C GLY A 301 -0.72 -25.77 -15.20
N GLU A 302 0.10 -25.93 -16.24
CA GLU A 302 0.10 -27.15 -17.07
C GLU A 302 0.40 -28.43 -16.27
N ASP A 303 1.07 -28.32 -15.15
CA ASP A 303 1.39 -29.43 -14.23
C ASP A 303 0.25 -29.77 -13.25
N GLY A 304 -0.88 -29.04 -13.33
CA GLY A 304 -2.03 -29.21 -12.46
C GLY A 304 -1.90 -28.61 -11.07
N LYS A 305 -0.82 -27.85 -10.81
CA LYS A 305 -0.65 -27.11 -9.56
C LYS A 305 -1.23 -25.72 -9.67
N MET A 306 -1.56 -25.15 -8.52
CA MET A 306 -2.06 -23.78 -8.44
C MET A 306 -0.89 -22.80 -8.31
N TYR A 307 -0.90 -21.76 -9.12
CA TYR A 307 0.06 -20.67 -9.10
C TYR A 307 -0.65 -19.36 -8.79
N THR A 308 -0.05 -18.55 -7.94
CA THR A 308 -0.50 -17.19 -7.63
C THR A 308 0.65 -16.20 -7.78
N VAL A 309 0.34 -14.95 -8.05
CA VAL A 309 1.30 -13.87 -8.15
C VAL A 309 1.14 -12.91 -6.97
N THR A 310 2.28 -12.46 -6.45
CA THR A 310 2.37 -11.38 -5.47
C THR A 310 3.35 -10.33 -5.99
N ASP A 311 3.49 -9.22 -5.28
CA ASP A 311 4.48 -8.18 -5.63
C ASP A 311 5.93 -8.68 -5.64
N GLN A 312 6.23 -9.83 -5.01
CA GLN A 312 7.58 -10.36 -4.90
C GLN A 312 7.87 -11.53 -5.81
N GLY A 313 6.85 -12.11 -6.42
CA GLY A 313 7.06 -13.25 -7.27
C GLY A 313 5.85 -14.13 -7.48
N ILE A 314 6.12 -15.30 -8.02
CA ILE A 314 5.10 -16.32 -8.28
C ILE A 314 5.28 -17.44 -7.27
N TYR A 315 4.19 -17.83 -6.65
CA TYR A 315 4.14 -18.88 -5.65
C TYR A 315 3.31 -20.05 -6.19
N VAL A 316 3.67 -21.24 -5.78
CA VAL A 316 2.96 -22.48 -6.11
C VAL A 316 2.42 -23.11 -4.85
N ALA A 317 1.13 -23.43 -4.84
CA ALA A 317 0.48 -24.20 -3.80
C ALA A 317 0.43 -25.67 -4.20
N ASP A 318 1.13 -26.51 -3.43
CA ASP A 318 1.12 -27.95 -3.60
C ASP A 318 0.17 -28.61 -2.60
N PHE A 319 -1.02 -28.99 -3.08
CA PHE A 319 -2.08 -29.57 -2.24
C PHE A 319 -1.74 -30.99 -1.73
N GLU A 320 -0.83 -31.72 -2.39
CA GLU A 320 -0.37 -33.03 -1.91
C GLU A 320 0.62 -32.86 -0.74
N ALA A 321 1.58 -31.93 -0.89
CA ALA A 321 2.58 -31.65 0.14
C ALA A 321 2.01 -30.77 1.26
N LYS A 322 0.93 -30.02 1.01
CA LYS A 322 0.36 -28.98 1.87
C LYS A 322 1.40 -27.91 2.18
N GLU A 323 2.05 -27.41 1.16
CA GLU A 323 3.06 -26.37 1.27
C GLU A 323 2.95 -25.36 0.14
N ILE A 324 3.42 -24.13 0.44
CA ILE A 324 3.57 -23.07 -0.52
C ILE A 324 5.05 -22.79 -0.71
N THR A 325 5.47 -22.73 -1.96
CA THR A 325 6.86 -22.44 -2.31
C THR A 325 6.91 -21.36 -3.37
N GLN A 326 7.95 -20.52 -3.32
CA GLN A 326 8.19 -19.52 -4.35
C GLN A 326 8.74 -20.21 -5.61
N ALA A 327 7.95 -20.13 -6.70
CA ALA A 327 8.34 -20.68 -7.99
C ALA A 327 9.23 -19.71 -8.78
N LEU A 328 9.04 -18.39 -8.61
CA LEU A 328 9.85 -17.34 -9.19
C LEU A 328 9.94 -16.15 -8.24
N ASP A 329 11.15 -15.71 -7.94
CA ASP A 329 11.42 -14.43 -7.27
C ASP A 329 11.60 -13.34 -8.34
N PHE A 330 10.79 -12.27 -8.25
CA PHE A 330 10.82 -11.16 -9.20
C PHE A 330 12.12 -10.34 -9.18
N SER A 331 13.01 -10.56 -8.21
CA SER A 331 14.36 -10.03 -8.29
C SER A 331 15.15 -10.61 -9.48
N PHE A 332 14.78 -11.80 -9.97
CA PHE A 332 15.50 -12.51 -11.05
C PHE A 332 14.78 -12.39 -12.42
N VAL A 333 14.17 -11.27 -12.68
CA VAL A 333 13.54 -10.94 -13.98
C VAL A 333 14.16 -9.70 -14.60
N GLY A 334 14.12 -9.60 -15.92
CA GLY A 334 14.71 -8.51 -16.69
C GLY A 334 13.84 -7.25 -16.82
N ILE A 335 12.93 -6.99 -15.87
CA ILE A 335 12.04 -5.83 -15.88
C ILE A 335 11.82 -5.32 -14.45
N SER A 336 11.49 -4.04 -14.31
CA SER A 336 11.21 -3.45 -13.00
C SER A 336 10.01 -4.10 -12.32
N GLY A 337 10.12 -4.29 -10.99
CA GLY A 337 9.01 -4.74 -10.14
C GLY A 337 7.80 -3.79 -10.19
N SER A 338 8.02 -2.48 -10.45
CA SER A 338 6.95 -1.51 -10.66
C SER A 338 6.02 -1.89 -11.81
N LYS A 339 6.57 -2.52 -12.87
CA LYS A 339 5.79 -3.04 -13.98
C LYS A 339 5.07 -4.35 -13.67
N LEU A 340 5.58 -5.13 -12.71
CA LEU A 340 5.01 -6.44 -12.35
C LEU A 340 3.87 -6.32 -11.32
N ARG A 341 3.84 -5.24 -10.55
CA ARG A 341 2.75 -4.95 -9.61
C ARG A 341 1.42 -4.82 -10.35
N TYR A 342 0.35 -5.19 -9.69
CA TYR A 342 -1.03 -5.09 -10.21
C TYR A 342 -1.31 -5.95 -11.46
N ASN A 343 -0.40 -6.87 -11.81
CA ASN A 343 -0.64 -7.81 -12.89
C ASN A 343 -1.14 -9.14 -12.34
N SER A 344 -2.12 -9.70 -13.02
CA SER A 344 -2.61 -11.05 -12.76
C SER A 344 -1.82 -12.05 -13.59
N LEU A 345 -1.69 -13.26 -13.06
CA LEU A 345 -1.09 -14.37 -13.80
C LEU A 345 -2.10 -14.89 -14.81
N ILE A 346 -1.71 -14.89 -16.11
CA ILE A 346 -2.55 -15.38 -17.21
C ILE A 346 -2.20 -16.84 -17.52
N SER A 347 -0.90 -17.14 -17.64
CA SER A 347 -0.44 -18.51 -17.85
C SER A 347 0.91 -18.77 -17.21
N TYR A 348 1.14 -19.99 -16.79
CA TYR A 348 2.39 -20.42 -16.20
C TYR A 348 2.89 -21.72 -16.81
N SER A 349 4.09 -21.68 -17.36
CA SER A 349 4.96 -22.83 -17.56
C SER A 349 6.38 -22.48 -17.10
N GLU A 350 7.21 -23.47 -16.83
CA GLU A 350 8.59 -23.22 -16.38
C GLU A 350 9.41 -22.39 -17.39
N ASP A 351 9.11 -22.51 -18.69
CA ASP A 351 9.86 -21.84 -19.76
C ASP A 351 9.28 -20.48 -20.14
N LYS A 352 7.95 -20.29 -19.96
CA LYS A 352 7.24 -19.07 -20.36
C LYS A 352 6.11 -18.76 -19.39
N ILE A 353 6.08 -17.52 -18.91
CA ILE A 353 5.05 -17.02 -18.00
C ILE A 353 4.44 -15.78 -18.64
N ILE A 354 3.13 -15.64 -18.59
CA ILE A 354 2.41 -14.48 -19.10
C ILE A 354 1.63 -13.85 -17.94
N LEU A 355 1.88 -12.56 -17.75
CA LEU A 355 1.18 -11.70 -16.81
C LEU A 355 0.43 -10.61 -17.60
N GLY A 356 -0.66 -10.10 -17.06
CA GLY A 356 -1.37 -8.99 -17.65
C GLY A 356 -2.14 -8.19 -16.62
N GLY A 357 -2.23 -6.89 -16.87
CA GLY A 357 -2.92 -5.97 -15.99
C GLY A 357 -2.83 -4.54 -16.48
N THR A 358 -3.53 -3.66 -15.79
CA THR A 358 -3.51 -2.24 -16.09
C THR A 358 -2.36 -1.57 -15.34
N TYR A 359 -1.53 -0.85 -16.08
CA TYR A 359 -0.43 -0.07 -15.51
C TYR A 359 -0.88 1.37 -15.32
N TYR A 360 -0.69 1.87 -14.10
CA TYR A 360 -0.97 3.26 -13.73
C TYR A 360 0.35 3.95 -13.44
N ALA A 361 0.77 4.87 -14.32
CA ALA A 361 1.84 5.79 -13.98
C ALA A 361 1.24 6.95 -13.19
N TYR A 362 1.48 6.98 -11.90
CA TYR A 362 1.05 8.10 -11.06
C TYR A 362 2.07 9.23 -11.09
N THR A 363 1.60 10.44 -11.35
CA THR A 363 2.35 11.69 -11.13
C THR A 363 1.47 12.67 -10.37
N ALA A 364 1.99 13.26 -9.29
CA ALA A 364 1.22 14.10 -8.38
C ALA A 364 0.74 15.43 -9.00
N TYR A 365 1.40 15.89 -10.08
CA TYR A 365 1.17 17.20 -10.67
C TYR A 365 0.84 17.09 -12.16
N ASP A 366 0.12 16.06 -12.56
CA ASP A 366 -0.31 15.88 -13.93
C ASP A 366 -1.78 15.47 -13.95
N ASN A 367 -2.62 16.28 -14.60
CA ASN A 367 -4.03 15.96 -14.85
C ASN A 367 -4.20 14.91 -15.94
N SER A 368 -3.12 14.55 -16.64
CA SER A 368 -3.17 13.44 -17.56
C SER A 368 -3.18 12.14 -16.76
N TRP A 369 -4.36 11.65 -16.47
CA TRP A 369 -4.52 10.22 -16.27
C TRP A 369 -3.97 9.60 -17.54
N SER A 370 -2.73 9.09 -17.50
CA SER A 370 -2.28 8.17 -18.54
C SER A 370 -3.31 7.07 -18.53
N GLY A 371 -4.12 7.01 -19.60
CA GLY A 371 -5.29 6.15 -19.62
C GLY A 371 -4.93 4.75 -19.23
N ASP A 372 -5.92 3.97 -18.82
CA ASP A 372 -5.83 2.58 -18.42
C ASP A 372 -5.13 1.76 -19.50
N GLU A 373 -3.79 1.82 -19.54
CA GLU A 373 -3.00 1.05 -20.49
C GLU A 373 -2.90 -0.39 -20.01
N TYR A 374 -3.63 -1.30 -20.66
CA TYR A 374 -3.48 -2.71 -20.37
C TYR A 374 -2.15 -3.22 -20.95
N GLN A 375 -1.31 -3.78 -20.10
CA GLN A 375 -0.04 -4.35 -20.50
C GLN A 375 -0.03 -5.89 -20.44
N ILE A 376 0.70 -6.49 -21.36
CA ILE A 376 1.05 -7.93 -21.32
C ILE A 376 2.55 -8.03 -21.07
N ILE A 377 2.90 -8.76 -20.04
CA ILE A 377 4.30 -9.06 -19.71
C ILE A 377 4.54 -10.54 -19.98
N THR A 378 5.50 -10.80 -20.85
CA THR A 378 5.96 -12.17 -21.11
C THR A 378 7.34 -12.35 -20.51
N LEU A 379 7.46 -13.30 -19.59
CA LEU A 379 8.71 -13.73 -18.99
C LEU A 379 9.15 -15.03 -19.66
N THR A 380 10.35 -15.03 -20.25
CA THR A 380 10.91 -16.20 -20.92
C THR A 380 12.17 -16.63 -20.22
N LYS A 381 12.26 -17.90 -19.82
CA LYS A 381 13.42 -18.44 -19.11
C LYS A 381 14.66 -18.34 -19.99
N ALA A 382 15.68 -17.68 -19.49
CA ALA A 382 16.95 -17.53 -20.19
C ALA A 382 17.82 -18.79 -20.04
N ASP A 383 18.66 -19.06 -21.02
CA ASP A 383 19.65 -20.16 -20.96
C ASP A 383 20.64 -19.99 -19.81
N LYS A 384 20.90 -18.75 -19.38
CA LYS A 384 21.84 -18.39 -18.31
C LYS A 384 21.40 -17.11 -17.61
N ASN A 385 21.61 -17.08 -16.29
CA ASN A 385 21.48 -15.86 -15.53
C ASN A 385 22.68 -14.92 -15.82
N PRO A 386 22.47 -13.69 -16.32
CA PRO A 386 23.55 -12.75 -16.62
C PRO A 386 24.31 -12.27 -15.37
N ASN A 387 23.71 -12.43 -14.18
CA ASN A 387 24.21 -11.94 -12.91
C ASN A 387 25.01 -12.99 -12.11
N VAL A 388 25.28 -14.19 -12.68
CA VAL A 388 26.06 -15.25 -12.00
C VAL A 388 27.39 -14.71 -11.46
N GLY A 389 27.61 -14.99 -10.18
CA GLY A 389 28.84 -14.59 -9.46
C GLY A 389 28.75 -13.20 -8.82
N LYS A 390 27.75 -12.39 -9.08
CA LYS A 390 27.50 -11.16 -8.30
C LYS A 390 27.17 -11.53 -6.85
N SER A 391 27.62 -10.69 -5.91
CA SER A 391 27.26 -10.84 -4.49
C SER A 391 25.85 -10.29 -4.25
N ILE A 392 25.00 -11.09 -3.61
CA ILE A 392 23.63 -10.68 -3.25
C ILE A 392 23.71 -9.76 -2.04
N LEU A 393 23.00 -8.63 -2.12
CA LEU A 393 22.66 -7.75 -1.03
C LEU A 393 21.16 -7.88 -0.76
N GLU A 394 20.80 -8.46 0.38
CA GLU A 394 19.42 -8.60 0.78
C GLU A 394 18.90 -7.24 1.25
N LEU A 395 17.82 -6.79 0.63
CA LEU A 395 17.14 -5.54 0.93
C LEU A 395 15.78 -5.85 1.56
N TYR A 396 15.53 -5.27 2.73
CA TYR A 396 14.23 -5.25 3.38
C TYR A 396 13.61 -3.86 3.30
N VAL A 397 12.33 -3.82 3.01
CA VAL A 397 11.51 -2.61 3.04
C VAL A 397 10.45 -2.78 4.11
N LEU A 398 10.29 -1.81 5.00
CA LEU A 398 9.21 -1.83 5.96
C LEU A 398 7.86 -1.81 5.23
N GLY A 399 6.95 -2.69 5.62
CA GLY A 399 5.72 -2.92 4.86
C GLY A 399 5.81 -4.07 3.84
N GLY A 400 7.01 -4.62 3.64
CA GLY A 400 7.25 -5.81 2.81
C GLY A 400 7.37 -5.54 1.31
N TYR A 401 6.96 -4.37 0.81
CA TYR A 401 6.90 -4.07 -0.63
C TYR A 401 7.65 -2.78 -0.96
N PRO A 402 8.65 -2.83 -1.87
CA PRO A 402 9.27 -1.63 -2.41
C PRO A 402 8.25 -0.74 -3.13
N SER A 403 8.39 0.57 -3.02
CA SER A 403 7.67 1.52 -3.89
C SER A 403 8.13 1.37 -5.34
N ASP A 404 7.34 1.88 -6.30
CA ASP A 404 7.70 1.83 -7.72
C ASP A 404 9.06 2.49 -7.97
N VAL A 405 9.34 3.60 -7.33
CA VAL A 405 10.64 4.28 -7.37
C VAL A 405 11.78 3.37 -6.89
N THR A 406 11.54 2.63 -5.82
CA THR A 406 12.53 1.69 -5.28
C THR A 406 12.74 0.50 -6.21
N TYR A 407 11.70 -0.03 -6.82
CA TYR A 407 11.81 -1.10 -7.81
C TYR A 407 12.60 -0.66 -9.05
N ASP A 408 12.37 0.56 -9.54
CA ASP A 408 13.11 1.10 -10.67
C ASP A 408 14.60 1.25 -10.32
N ALA A 409 14.92 1.80 -9.15
CA ALA A 409 16.29 1.90 -8.66
C ALA A 409 16.97 0.53 -8.50
N ILE A 410 16.25 -0.50 -8.01
CA ILE A 410 16.75 -1.88 -7.92
C ILE A 410 17.07 -2.41 -9.32
N THR A 411 16.19 -2.19 -10.28
CA THR A 411 16.35 -2.69 -11.65
C THR A 411 17.54 -2.03 -12.33
N ASP A 412 17.68 -0.71 -12.21
CA ASP A 412 18.83 0.02 -12.76
C ASP A 412 20.13 -0.43 -12.15
N TYR A 413 20.14 -0.65 -10.83
CA TYR A 413 21.33 -1.16 -10.16
C TYR A 413 21.68 -2.57 -10.61
N ASN A 414 20.73 -3.51 -10.65
CA ASN A 414 20.93 -4.91 -10.97
C ASN A 414 21.34 -5.15 -12.41
N THR A 415 20.86 -4.32 -13.35
CA THR A 415 21.22 -4.37 -14.78
C THR A 415 22.54 -3.69 -15.11
N SER A 416 23.10 -2.93 -14.16
CA SER A 416 24.41 -2.28 -14.32
C SER A 416 25.58 -3.26 -14.16
N ASP A 417 26.77 -2.86 -14.65
CA ASP A 417 28.03 -3.59 -14.48
C ASP A 417 28.59 -3.51 -13.05
N LYS A 418 27.78 -3.83 -12.05
CA LYS A 418 28.17 -3.86 -10.63
C LYS A 418 28.52 -5.27 -10.20
N ASP A 419 29.35 -5.38 -9.16
CA ASP A 419 29.73 -6.67 -8.55
C ASP A 419 28.65 -7.19 -7.58
N TYR A 420 27.59 -6.42 -7.38
CA TYR A 420 26.52 -6.68 -6.43
C TYR A 420 25.17 -6.76 -7.13
N PHE A 421 24.24 -7.39 -6.44
CA PHE A 421 22.87 -7.60 -6.89
C PHE A 421 21.91 -7.43 -5.72
N ILE A 422 20.89 -6.59 -5.86
CA ILE A 422 19.88 -6.36 -4.84
C ILE A 422 18.80 -7.43 -4.97
N GLN A 423 18.53 -8.14 -3.89
CA GLN A 423 17.42 -9.08 -3.75
C GLN A 423 16.51 -8.61 -2.62
N VAL A 424 15.21 -8.43 -2.91
CA VAL A 424 14.21 -8.07 -1.91
C VAL A 424 13.88 -9.28 -1.02
N THR A 425 13.74 -9.06 0.28
CA THR A 425 13.29 -10.08 1.24
C THR A 425 12.00 -9.67 1.91
N ASN A 426 11.05 -10.61 2.07
CA ASN A 426 9.77 -10.43 2.77
C ASN A 426 9.73 -11.10 4.15
N LYS A 427 10.89 -11.44 4.70
CA LYS A 427 10.97 -12.18 5.97
C LYS A 427 10.17 -11.52 7.11
N TYR A 428 10.13 -10.19 7.13
CA TYR A 428 9.48 -9.38 8.18
C TYR A 428 8.21 -8.70 7.64
N ASP A 429 7.32 -9.50 7.08
CA ASP A 429 6.04 -9.04 6.56
C ASP A 429 5.15 -8.50 7.68
N VAL A 430 4.59 -7.31 7.49
CA VAL A 430 3.74 -6.62 8.47
C VAL A 430 2.49 -7.44 8.82
N ASP A 431 1.95 -8.19 7.87
CA ASP A 431 0.75 -9.02 8.07
C ASP A 431 0.95 -10.12 9.14
N LYS A 432 2.20 -10.54 9.38
CA LYS A 432 2.53 -11.50 10.44
C LYS A 432 2.34 -10.93 11.85
N TYR A 433 2.36 -9.61 11.97
CA TYR A 433 2.25 -8.89 13.25
C TYR A 433 0.88 -8.24 13.41
N TYR A 434 0.08 -8.20 12.35
CA TYR A 434 -1.29 -7.73 12.39
C TYR A 434 -2.21 -8.87 12.87
N ASP A 435 -2.82 -8.70 14.03
CA ASP A 435 -3.67 -9.73 14.62
C ASP A 435 -5.15 -9.56 14.23
N GLY A 436 -5.52 -8.93 13.17
CA GLY A 436 -6.87 -8.84 12.55
C GLY A 436 -8.08 -8.70 13.49
N SER A 437 -7.86 -8.82 14.81
CA SER A 437 -8.90 -8.84 15.85
C SER A 437 -9.19 -7.43 16.39
N ASN A 438 -8.53 -6.40 15.88
CA ASN A 438 -8.62 -5.07 16.41
C ASN A 438 -9.75 -4.30 15.73
N ASN A 439 -10.84 -4.14 16.46
CA ASN A 439 -11.86 -3.15 16.14
C ASN A 439 -11.32 -1.77 16.55
N ALA A 440 -10.41 -1.21 15.75
CA ALA A 440 -10.03 0.18 15.91
C ALA A 440 -11.23 1.05 15.50
N ASP A 441 -11.75 1.81 16.45
CA ASP A 441 -12.90 2.69 16.25
C ASP A 441 -12.47 4.18 16.16
N SER A 442 -11.18 4.45 16.33
CA SER A 442 -10.60 5.80 16.34
C SER A 442 -9.15 5.80 15.89
N ASP A 443 -8.62 6.98 15.57
CA ASP A 443 -7.20 7.16 15.25
C ASP A 443 -6.29 6.75 16.41
N ASP A 444 -6.70 6.98 17.66
CA ASP A 444 -5.96 6.54 18.83
C ASP A 444 -5.83 5.00 18.89
N ASP A 445 -6.91 4.26 18.63
CA ASP A 445 -6.91 2.81 18.63
C ASP A 445 -6.01 2.26 17.50
N TRP A 446 -6.08 2.89 16.30
CA TRP A 446 -5.24 2.51 15.17
C TRP A 446 -3.75 2.78 15.41
N ALA A 447 -3.43 3.88 16.08
CA ALA A 447 -2.06 4.19 16.46
C ALA A 447 -1.46 3.16 17.43
N GLU A 448 -2.24 2.65 18.41
CA GLU A 448 -1.81 1.58 19.30
C GLU A 448 -1.51 0.27 18.55
N VAL A 449 -2.35 -0.09 17.56
CA VAL A 449 -2.11 -1.26 16.68
C VAL A 449 -0.80 -1.12 15.93
N ASN A 450 -0.56 0.05 15.33
CA ASN A 450 0.69 0.33 14.61
C ASN A 450 1.92 0.25 15.51
N LEU A 451 1.85 0.76 16.74
CA LEU A 451 2.96 0.67 17.68
C LEU A 451 3.29 -0.79 18.03
N ASP A 452 2.29 -1.64 18.21
CA ASP A 452 2.47 -3.06 18.51
C ASP A 452 3.14 -3.80 17.36
N MET A 453 2.69 -3.53 16.14
CA MET A 453 3.23 -4.09 14.91
C MET A 453 4.69 -3.66 14.69
N MET A 454 4.97 -2.37 14.78
CA MET A 454 6.33 -1.82 14.61
C MET A 454 7.30 -2.34 15.68
N ALA A 455 6.86 -2.44 16.93
CA ALA A 455 7.67 -3.03 17.99
C ALA A 455 7.99 -4.51 17.71
N GLY A 456 7.01 -5.29 17.24
CA GLY A 456 7.19 -6.70 16.89
C GLY A 456 8.21 -6.92 15.77
N ILE A 457 8.07 -6.17 14.67
CA ILE A 457 9.00 -6.19 13.54
C ILE A 457 10.41 -5.81 13.99
N SER A 458 10.52 -4.72 14.74
CA SER A 458 11.80 -4.23 15.22
C SER A 458 12.52 -5.25 16.11
N ASP A 459 11.80 -5.94 16.98
CA ASP A 459 12.39 -6.93 17.90
C ASP A 459 12.92 -8.15 17.12
N GLU A 460 12.19 -8.67 16.14
CA GLU A 460 12.65 -9.78 15.32
C GLU A 460 13.86 -9.39 14.47
N LEU A 461 13.77 -8.23 13.81
CA LEU A 461 14.85 -7.70 12.99
C LEU A 461 16.13 -7.46 13.81
N ALA A 462 16.01 -6.90 15.03
CA ALA A 462 17.13 -6.68 15.94
C ALA A 462 17.87 -7.99 16.28
N VAL A 463 17.12 -9.06 16.55
CA VAL A 463 17.69 -10.39 16.84
C VAL A 463 18.46 -10.92 15.63
N ASP A 464 17.90 -10.83 14.44
CA ASP A 464 18.51 -11.31 13.23
C ASP A 464 19.77 -10.51 12.83
N LEU A 465 19.72 -9.18 13.00
CA LEU A 465 20.89 -8.32 12.75
C LEU A 465 22.08 -8.69 13.65
N ILE A 466 21.84 -8.95 14.94
CA ILE A 466 22.89 -9.38 15.88
C ILE A 466 23.45 -10.75 15.48
N ASN A 467 22.59 -11.65 15.02
CA ASN A 467 22.97 -13.01 14.63
C ASN A 467 23.62 -13.09 13.23
N GLY A 468 23.63 -11.99 12.46
CA GLY A 468 24.11 -11.97 11.08
C GLY A 468 23.18 -12.69 10.09
N GLU A 469 21.90 -12.78 10.43
CA GLU A 469 20.82 -13.40 9.65
C GLU A 469 19.84 -12.38 9.07
N GLY A 470 20.01 -11.09 9.43
CA GLY A 470 19.20 -9.96 8.93
C GLY A 470 19.60 -9.52 7.52
N PRO A 471 18.85 -8.59 6.91
CA PRO A 471 19.14 -8.01 5.61
C PRO A 471 20.44 -7.19 5.63
N ASP A 472 20.98 -6.87 4.45
CA ASP A 472 22.14 -5.98 4.30
C ASP A 472 21.75 -4.52 4.29
N ILE A 473 20.59 -4.21 3.68
CA ILE A 473 20.02 -2.88 3.53
C ILE A 473 18.62 -2.90 4.12
N ILE A 474 18.27 -1.86 4.87
CA ILE A 474 16.94 -1.66 5.45
C ILE A 474 16.44 -0.31 4.94
N LEU A 475 15.33 -0.32 4.22
CA LEU A 475 14.60 0.89 3.85
C LEU A 475 13.52 1.18 4.90
N ASP A 476 13.18 2.47 5.01
CA ASP A 476 12.23 3.02 5.98
C ASP A 476 12.62 2.76 7.44
N ALA A 477 13.93 2.64 7.66
CA ALA A 477 14.52 2.36 8.98
C ALA A 477 14.21 3.44 10.03
N ALA A 478 13.79 4.64 9.61
CA ALA A 478 13.41 5.72 10.53
C ALA A 478 12.19 5.36 11.40
N ALA A 479 11.27 4.56 10.89
CA ALA A 479 10.13 4.04 11.64
C ALA A 479 10.53 2.97 12.68
N LEU A 480 11.76 2.46 12.59
CA LEU A 480 12.34 1.44 13.47
C LEU A 480 13.42 2.05 14.39
N GLY A 481 13.08 3.14 15.07
CA GLY A 481 14.04 3.96 15.84
C GLY A 481 14.85 3.20 16.89
N GLN A 482 14.34 2.09 17.40
CA GLN A 482 15.10 1.20 18.30
C GLN A 482 16.37 0.61 17.67
N LEU A 483 16.43 0.49 16.33
CA LEU A 483 17.60 0.00 15.62
C LEU A 483 18.68 1.08 15.42
N ASN A 484 18.39 2.33 15.75
CA ASN A 484 19.23 3.50 15.46
C ASN A 484 20.46 3.58 16.40
N ASN A 485 21.26 2.53 16.40
CA ASN A 485 22.51 2.43 17.17
C ASN A 485 23.51 1.47 16.52
N GLU A 486 24.78 1.52 16.99
CA GLU A 486 25.90 0.77 16.43
C GLU A 486 25.79 -0.75 16.56
N ASN A 487 24.90 -1.30 17.40
CA ASN A 487 24.74 -2.73 17.53
C ASN A 487 24.02 -3.33 16.32
N TYR A 488 23.15 -2.54 15.69
CA TYR A 488 22.30 -2.98 14.58
C TYR A 488 22.72 -2.38 13.24
N LEU A 489 23.11 -1.09 13.23
CA LEU A 489 23.33 -0.33 12.00
C LEU A 489 24.77 0.17 11.88
N THR A 490 25.20 0.37 10.65
CA THR A 490 26.50 0.94 10.32
C THR A 490 26.47 2.45 10.39
N ASP A 491 27.49 3.07 10.97
CA ASP A 491 27.65 4.52 10.99
C ASP A 491 27.97 5.07 9.57
N LEU A 492 27.03 5.82 9.01
CA LEU A 492 27.10 6.42 7.69
C LEU A 492 27.78 7.80 7.67
N SER A 493 28.16 8.35 8.82
CA SER A 493 28.71 9.72 8.95
C SER A 493 29.94 9.97 8.07
N SER A 494 30.70 8.93 7.74
CA SER A 494 31.85 9.05 6.84
C SER A 494 31.48 9.06 5.36
N TYR A 495 30.35 8.47 4.99
CA TYR A 495 29.88 8.34 3.62
C TYR A 495 29.14 9.57 3.10
N VAL A 496 28.45 10.31 3.99
CA VAL A 496 27.67 11.50 3.62
C VAL A 496 28.48 12.78 3.51
N LYS A 497 29.79 12.75 3.81
CA LYS A 497 30.65 13.95 3.82
C LYS A 497 30.76 14.66 2.48
N ASP A 498 30.54 13.91 1.40
CA ASP A 498 30.64 14.45 0.04
C ASP A 498 29.28 15.00 -0.46
N LEU A 499 28.21 14.88 0.35
CA LEU A 499 26.91 15.47 0.01
C LEU A 499 26.97 16.99 0.25
N SER A 500 26.82 17.74 -0.84
CA SER A 500 26.90 19.21 -0.82
C SER A 500 25.56 19.82 -0.39
N SER A 501 25.62 20.89 0.43
CA SER A 501 24.44 21.71 0.74
C SER A 501 23.86 22.47 -0.46
N ASP A 502 24.62 22.57 -1.54
CA ASP A 502 24.14 23.15 -2.79
C ASP A 502 23.28 22.15 -3.57
N GLU A 503 23.47 20.82 -3.33
CA GLU A 503 22.76 19.74 -4.01
C GLU A 503 21.66 19.11 -3.14
N TYR A 504 21.86 19.10 -1.81
CA TYR A 504 20.95 18.42 -0.89
C TYR A 504 20.49 19.34 0.24
N PHE A 505 19.31 19.05 0.80
CA PHE A 505 18.85 19.61 2.07
C PHE A 505 19.63 18.97 3.22
N THR A 506 20.92 19.36 3.36
CA THR A 506 21.80 18.77 4.39
C THR A 506 21.35 19.06 5.80
N ASN A 507 20.52 20.07 6.03
CA ASN A 507 19.89 20.32 7.33
C ASN A 507 19.02 19.15 7.79
N ILE A 508 18.32 18.48 6.88
CA ILE A 508 17.51 17.27 7.17
C ILE A 508 18.44 16.09 7.50
N ILE A 509 19.53 15.91 6.73
CA ILE A 509 20.52 14.87 6.98
C ILE A 509 21.24 15.12 8.31
N ASP A 510 21.66 16.36 8.58
CA ASP A 510 22.36 16.75 9.80
C ASP A 510 21.46 16.57 11.04
N ALA A 511 20.17 16.85 10.92
CA ALA A 511 19.20 16.65 12.00
C ALA A 511 18.92 15.16 12.31
N SER A 512 19.29 14.24 11.40
CA SER A 512 19.10 12.78 11.57
C SER A 512 20.25 12.13 12.37
N TYR A 513 21.26 12.91 12.80
CA TYR A 513 22.35 12.37 13.60
C TYR A 513 21.91 12.03 15.03
N THR A 514 22.33 10.86 15.51
CA THR A 514 22.25 10.48 16.93
C THR A 514 23.63 10.72 17.56
N GLY A 515 23.79 11.82 18.27
CA GLY A 515 25.08 12.27 18.75
C GLY A 515 26.01 12.67 17.59
N ASP A 516 27.14 11.95 17.39
CA ASP A 516 28.08 12.16 16.29
C ASP A 516 27.98 11.12 15.19
N LYS A 517 26.93 10.26 15.22
CA LYS A 517 26.72 9.13 14.34
C LYS A 517 25.48 9.30 13.49
N LEU A 518 25.55 8.82 12.25
CA LEU A 518 24.41 8.72 11.35
C LEU A 518 24.17 7.24 11.03
N TYR A 519 23.08 6.68 11.55
CA TYR A 519 22.77 5.26 11.33
C TYR A 519 21.80 5.03 10.17
N GLN A 520 21.09 6.05 9.77
CA GLN A 520 20.18 6.05 8.63
C GLN A 520 20.22 7.40 7.90
N ILE A 521 19.95 7.37 6.61
CA ILE A 521 19.90 8.57 5.77
C ILE A 521 18.47 8.76 5.23
N PRO A 522 17.86 9.94 5.44
CA PRO A 522 16.59 10.25 4.81
C PRO A 522 16.76 10.37 3.28
N LEU A 523 15.77 9.90 2.54
CA LEU A 523 15.65 9.96 1.08
C LEU A 523 14.49 10.88 0.67
N ALA A 524 13.42 10.84 1.47
CA ALA A 524 12.28 11.74 1.40
C ALA A 524 11.78 12.02 2.81
N PHE A 525 11.07 13.13 3.00
CA PHE A 525 10.64 13.57 4.32
C PHE A 525 9.31 14.34 4.26
N CYS A 526 8.60 14.41 5.39
CA CYS A 526 7.54 15.38 5.62
C CYS A 526 7.99 16.43 6.64
N VAL A 527 7.34 17.58 6.60
CA VAL A 527 7.50 18.67 7.59
C VAL A 527 6.28 18.66 8.50
N ASN A 528 6.50 18.46 9.80
CA ASN A 528 5.46 18.37 10.82
C ASN A 528 5.36 19.65 11.64
N GLY A 529 4.13 20.05 11.97
CA GLY A 529 3.87 21.21 12.80
C GLY A 529 2.47 21.77 12.61
N ILE A 530 2.28 22.99 13.06
CA ILE A 530 1.01 23.73 12.95
C ILE A 530 1.11 24.70 11.78
N GLN A 531 0.40 24.44 10.69
CA GLN A 531 0.32 25.38 9.58
C GLN A 531 -0.68 26.48 9.89
N THR A 532 -0.23 27.73 9.81
CA THR A 532 -1.01 28.92 10.14
C THR A 532 -0.30 30.15 9.57
N SER A 533 -0.86 31.35 9.80
CA SER A 533 -0.18 32.60 9.46
C SER A 533 1.11 32.77 10.29
N SER A 534 2.19 33.22 9.66
CA SER A 534 3.46 33.53 10.34
C SER A 534 3.33 34.59 11.45
N ASP A 535 2.27 35.42 11.41
CA ASP A 535 1.95 36.40 12.44
C ASP A 535 1.56 35.75 13.78
N ASN A 536 1.15 34.48 13.77
CA ASN A 536 0.76 33.71 14.96
C ASN A 536 1.95 33.07 15.69
N ALA A 537 3.17 33.16 15.17
CA ALA A 537 4.34 32.56 15.80
C ALA A 537 4.57 33.12 17.22
N GLY A 538 4.92 32.24 18.16
CA GLY A 538 5.35 32.61 19.49
C GLY A 538 6.63 33.48 19.49
N ALA A 539 7.16 33.79 20.65
CA ALA A 539 8.32 34.65 20.80
C ALA A 539 9.58 34.14 20.09
N SER A 540 9.69 32.85 19.88
CA SER A 540 10.77 32.22 19.09
C SER A 540 10.73 32.60 17.61
N GLY A 541 9.54 32.94 17.07
CA GLY A 541 9.31 33.22 15.67
C GLY A 541 9.20 31.98 14.78
N VAL A 542 9.30 30.78 15.35
CA VAL A 542 9.28 29.48 14.62
C VAL A 542 8.39 28.40 15.24
N GLY A 543 7.86 28.63 16.43
CA GLY A 543 7.02 27.67 17.14
C GLY A 543 6.40 28.31 18.38
N PHE A 544 5.88 27.50 19.28
CA PHE A 544 5.15 27.92 20.47
C PHE A 544 5.75 27.30 21.74
N THR A 545 5.84 28.12 22.81
CA THR A 545 5.88 27.54 24.17
C THR A 545 4.49 27.03 24.52
N LEU A 546 4.39 26.20 25.58
CA LEU A 546 3.10 25.64 26.03
C LEU A 546 2.07 26.75 26.35
N ASP A 547 2.49 27.80 27.05
CA ASP A 547 1.64 28.94 27.41
C ASP A 547 1.23 29.74 26.17
N GLU A 548 2.16 30.00 25.22
CA GLU A 548 1.86 30.70 23.96
C GLU A 548 0.88 29.93 23.08
N TYR A 549 0.96 28.61 23.11
CA TYR A 549 0.01 27.78 22.34
C TYR A 549 -1.40 27.81 22.90
N VAL A 550 -1.56 27.80 24.24
CA VAL A 550 -2.88 28.00 24.86
C VAL A 550 -3.48 29.35 24.44
N ASP A 551 -2.69 30.42 24.53
CA ASP A 551 -3.15 31.75 24.09
C ASP A 551 -3.50 31.74 22.59
N PHE A 552 -2.70 31.06 21.74
CA PHE A 552 -2.98 30.94 20.30
C PHE A 552 -4.27 30.18 20.02
N VAL A 553 -4.51 29.03 20.70
CA VAL A 553 -5.76 28.26 20.56
C VAL A 553 -6.96 29.11 20.96
N ASP A 554 -6.87 29.82 22.10
CA ASP A 554 -7.96 30.64 22.60
C ASP A 554 -8.24 31.86 21.69
N ASP A 555 -7.17 32.58 21.27
CA ASP A 555 -7.31 33.88 20.59
C ASP A 555 -7.46 33.73 19.07
N ALA A 556 -6.68 32.86 18.43
CA ALA A 556 -6.68 32.71 16.98
C ALA A 556 -7.61 31.58 16.50
N CYS A 557 -7.65 30.45 17.22
CA CYS A 557 -8.45 29.29 16.84
C CYS A 557 -9.83 29.22 17.51
N ASN A 558 -10.24 30.28 18.20
CA ASN A 558 -11.54 30.34 18.90
C ASN A 558 -11.79 29.18 19.88
N GLY A 559 -10.73 28.69 20.53
CA GLY A 559 -10.75 27.58 21.48
C GLY A 559 -10.81 26.18 20.82
N THR A 560 -10.61 26.07 19.51
CA THR A 560 -10.52 24.79 18.81
C THR A 560 -9.06 24.47 18.59
N ASP A 561 -8.54 23.45 19.27
CA ASP A 561 -7.16 23.02 19.11
C ASP A 561 -6.97 22.31 17.75
N PRO A 562 -6.02 22.75 16.91
CA PRO A 562 -5.66 22.05 15.67
C PRO A 562 -5.21 20.61 15.87
N ILE A 563 -4.59 20.29 17.02
CA ILE A 563 -4.17 18.93 17.37
C ILE A 563 -5.39 18.19 17.96
N ALA A 564 -6.16 17.54 17.11
CA ALA A 564 -7.45 16.92 17.46
C ALA A 564 -7.29 15.49 18.04
N SER A 565 -6.29 15.23 18.87
CA SER A 565 -5.99 13.91 19.45
C SER A 565 -6.45 13.79 20.90
N GLY A 566 -6.74 12.55 21.36
CA GLY A 566 -6.95 12.27 22.76
C GLY A 566 -5.69 12.46 23.63
N GLN A 567 -5.85 12.66 24.93
CA GLN A 567 -4.75 12.96 25.88
C GLN A 567 -3.51 12.07 25.68
N ASN A 568 -3.71 10.78 25.45
CA ASN A 568 -2.61 9.84 25.33
C ASN A 568 -1.78 10.05 24.06
N MET A 569 -2.46 10.15 22.90
CA MET A 569 -1.81 10.37 21.62
C MET A 569 -1.26 11.79 21.51
N TYR A 570 -1.98 12.78 22.02
CA TYR A 570 -1.48 14.15 22.11
C TYR A 570 -0.17 14.22 22.88
N PHE A 571 -0.12 13.57 24.06
CA PHE A 571 1.11 13.50 24.84
C PHE A 571 2.23 12.76 24.11
N LEU A 572 1.89 11.67 23.41
CA LEU A 572 2.88 10.91 22.65
C LEU A 572 3.49 11.73 21.50
N THR A 573 2.67 12.51 20.81
CA THR A 573 3.14 13.45 19.78
C THR A 573 4.14 14.46 20.38
N LEU A 574 3.75 15.16 21.43
CA LEU A 574 4.64 16.13 22.07
C LEU A 574 5.88 15.49 22.71
N PHE A 575 5.75 14.28 23.24
CA PHE A 575 6.90 13.53 23.77
C PHE A 575 7.89 13.19 22.66
N ASN A 576 7.42 12.64 21.54
CA ASN A 576 8.28 12.28 20.41
C ASN A 576 9.04 13.49 19.88
N GLU A 577 8.38 14.64 19.75
CA GLU A 577 9.01 15.92 19.33
C GLU A 577 10.06 16.42 20.33
N ASN A 578 9.95 16.04 21.58
CA ASN A 578 10.87 16.45 22.66
C ASN A 578 11.75 15.29 23.17
N SER A 579 11.71 14.11 22.54
CA SER A 579 12.34 12.88 23.07
C SER A 579 13.83 13.02 23.38
N THR A 580 14.58 13.79 22.57
CA THR A 580 15.99 14.08 22.78
C THR A 580 16.30 14.92 24.03
N LYS A 581 15.29 15.55 24.61
CA LYS A 581 15.42 16.26 25.89
C LYS A 581 15.41 15.30 27.07
N PHE A 582 14.69 14.21 26.95
CA PHE A 582 14.44 13.21 28.00
C PHE A 582 15.33 11.98 27.92
N ILE A 583 15.81 11.66 26.73
CA ILE A 583 16.65 10.49 26.47
C ILE A 583 17.97 10.96 25.87
N LYS A 584 19.06 10.81 26.61
CA LYS A 584 20.41 11.25 26.22
C LYS A 584 21.44 10.19 26.54
N ASP A 585 22.28 9.85 25.59
CA ASP A 585 23.38 8.90 25.75
C ASP A 585 22.95 7.57 26.41
N GLY A 586 21.81 7.03 26.01
CA GLY A 586 21.23 5.80 26.54
C GLY A 586 20.68 5.92 27.97
N LYS A 587 20.46 7.14 28.47
CA LYS A 587 19.86 7.39 29.78
C LYS A 587 18.58 8.19 29.68
N VAL A 588 17.64 7.78 30.49
CA VAL A 588 16.32 8.38 30.63
C VAL A 588 16.30 9.34 31.79
N ASP A 589 15.67 10.50 31.62
CA ASP A 589 15.31 11.41 32.68
C ASP A 589 13.93 12.03 32.47
N PHE A 590 12.90 11.39 33.03
CA PHE A 590 11.51 11.86 33.02
C PHE A 590 11.15 12.62 34.30
N THR A 591 12.12 12.81 35.24
CA THR A 591 11.86 13.43 36.52
C THR A 591 11.91 14.95 36.44
N GLY A 592 12.25 15.52 35.27
CA GLY A 592 12.39 16.97 35.09
C GLY A 592 11.05 17.71 35.01
N GLU A 593 11.10 19.01 35.28
CA GLU A 593 9.94 19.91 35.20
C GLU A 593 9.36 19.97 33.78
N GLU A 594 10.16 19.73 32.74
CA GLU A 594 9.74 19.76 31.33
C GLU A 594 8.79 18.60 30.99
N PHE A 595 9.11 17.38 31.42
CA PHE A 595 8.22 16.22 31.21
C PHE A 595 6.89 16.42 31.97
N ALA A 596 6.97 16.91 33.21
CA ALA A 596 5.78 17.20 33.99
C ALA A 596 4.89 18.27 33.31
N ALA A 597 5.51 19.33 32.78
CA ALA A 597 4.78 20.40 32.09
C ALA A 597 4.04 19.89 30.85
N LEU A 598 4.67 19.04 30.02
CA LEU A 598 4.00 18.41 28.90
C LEU A 598 2.82 17.52 29.34
N ALA A 599 3.02 16.70 30.38
CA ALA A 599 1.99 15.80 30.87
C ALA A 599 0.79 16.57 31.47
N GLU A 600 1.04 17.62 32.25
CA GLU A 600 0.01 18.50 32.80
C GLU A 600 -0.74 19.26 31.70
N TYR A 601 0.00 19.80 30.72
CA TYR A 601 -0.58 20.48 29.58
C TYR A 601 -1.58 19.59 28.84
N CYS A 602 -1.18 18.37 28.45
CA CYS A 602 -2.06 17.43 27.73
C CYS A 602 -3.29 17.04 28.56
N LYS A 603 -3.11 16.84 29.87
CA LYS A 603 -4.21 16.51 30.77
C LYS A 603 -5.26 17.61 30.86
N ASP A 604 -4.81 18.88 30.87
CA ASP A 604 -5.68 20.03 31.09
C ASP A 604 -6.35 20.53 29.79
N ASN A 605 -5.71 20.31 28.63
CA ASN A 605 -6.14 20.91 27.36
C ASN A 605 -6.63 19.90 26.32
N ALA A 606 -6.17 18.64 26.32
CA ALA A 606 -6.62 17.64 25.37
C ALA A 606 -7.87 16.87 25.86
N PRO A 607 -8.76 16.39 24.98
CA PRO A 607 -9.90 15.54 25.34
C PRO A 607 -9.42 14.17 25.84
N GLU A 608 -10.23 13.48 26.67
CA GLU A 608 -9.89 12.15 27.18
C GLU A 608 -9.61 11.14 26.07
N LYS A 609 -10.31 11.25 24.95
CA LYS A 609 -10.19 10.43 23.75
C LYS A 609 -10.39 11.27 22.50
N SER A 610 -9.79 10.85 21.39
CA SER A 610 -10.15 11.37 20.09
C SER A 610 -11.61 11.02 19.73
N ALA A 611 -12.18 11.75 18.79
CA ALA A 611 -13.52 11.45 18.26
C ALA A 611 -13.52 10.08 17.57
N SER A 612 -14.59 9.30 17.76
CA SER A 612 -14.77 8.04 17.03
C SER A 612 -15.16 8.32 15.58
N TRP A 613 -14.68 7.53 14.64
CA TRP A 613 -15.09 7.61 13.23
C TRP A 613 -16.60 7.41 13.03
N SER A 614 -17.24 6.63 13.92
CA SER A 614 -18.69 6.41 13.88
C SER A 614 -19.53 7.57 14.41
N ASP A 615 -18.94 8.47 15.21
CA ASP A 615 -19.62 9.63 15.78
C ASP A 615 -19.48 10.88 14.89
N SER A 616 -18.80 10.75 13.73
CA SER A 616 -18.41 11.85 12.86
C SER A 616 -19.50 12.29 11.86
N ASP A 617 -20.78 12.22 12.22
CA ASP A 617 -21.83 12.86 11.42
C ASP A 617 -21.64 14.40 11.30
N ASP A 618 -20.73 15.00 12.09
CA ASP A 618 -20.48 16.45 12.10
C ASP A 618 -18.99 16.88 12.02
N VAL A 619 -18.00 15.94 12.06
CA VAL A 619 -16.57 16.31 12.05
C VAL A 619 -15.77 15.32 11.22
N MET A 620 -15.81 15.47 9.91
CA MET A 620 -14.74 14.98 9.05
C MET A 620 -13.62 16.03 9.07
N PRO A 621 -12.43 15.78 9.66
CA PRO A 621 -11.27 16.67 9.51
C PRO A 621 -10.81 16.77 8.05
N TYR A 622 -11.27 15.85 7.22
CA TYR A 622 -11.17 15.83 5.77
C TYR A 622 -12.57 15.78 5.16
N GLY A 623 -13.43 16.78 5.54
CA GLY A 623 -14.73 16.93 4.90
C GLY A 623 -14.54 17.15 3.41
N MET A 624 -14.90 16.16 2.62
CA MET A 624 -15.28 16.42 1.24
C MET A 624 -16.32 17.55 1.28
N TYR A 625 -15.86 18.76 0.89
CA TYR A 625 -16.69 19.84 0.39
C TYR A 625 -17.83 20.36 1.32
N ASN A 626 -17.47 20.95 2.45
CA ASN A 626 -18.28 22.05 2.99
C ASN A 626 -17.57 23.36 2.63
N GLU A 627 -18.05 24.01 1.60
CA GLU A 627 -17.46 25.18 0.91
C GLU A 627 -17.27 26.44 1.79
N GLU A 628 -17.54 26.38 3.09
CA GLU A 628 -17.55 27.54 3.98
C GLU A 628 -16.59 27.43 5.19
N THR A 629 -15.84 26.32 5.34
CA THR A 629 -15.03 26.14 6.56
C THR A 629 -13.57 26.45 6.29
N THR A 630 -13.14 27.67 6.62
CA THR A 630 -11.72 27.99 6.76
C THR A 630 -11.29 27.78 8.21
N TYR A 631 -10.06 27.33 8.40
CA TYR A 631 -9.44 27.09 9.70
C TYR A 631 -8.42 28.19 10.01
N ALA A 632 -8.28 28.59 11.27
CA ALA A 632 -7.21 29.48 11.66
C ALA A 632 -5.84 28.80 11.62
N ALA A 633 -5.81 27.47 11.79
CA ALA A 633 -4.61 26.66 11.77
C ALA A 633 -4.97 25.19 11.56
N MET A 634 -4.00 24.41 11.10
CA MET A 634 -4.10 22.96 10.91
C MET A 634 -2.86 22.25 11.45
N ASP A 635 -3.05 21.10 12.08
CA ASP A 635 -1.99 20.13 12.35
C ASP A 635 -1.62 19.44 11.04
N VAL A 636 -0.35 19.50 10.65
CA VAL A 636 0.08 19.05 9.32
C VAL A 636 1.32 18.17 9.35
N SER A 637 1.32 17.23 8.39
CA SER A 637 2.51 16.49 7.96
C SER A 637 2.70 16.73 6.46
N SER A 638 3.29 17.90 6.11
CA SER A 638 3.47 18.31 4.72
C SER A 638 4.55 17.47 4.03
N HIS A 639 4.11 16.49 3.24
CA HIS A 639 5.00 15.56 2.53
C HIS A 639 5.39 16.03 1.12
N SER A 640 4.75 17.10 0.61
CA SER A 640 5.00 17.63 -0.73
C SER A 640 4.64 19.12 -0.82
N LEU A 641 5.01 19.76 -1.94
CA LEU A 641 4.48 21.08 -2.31
C LEU A 641 2.95 21.05 -2.44
N GLY A 642 2.40 19.95 -2.95
CA GLY A 642 0.95 19.78 -3.08
C GLY A 642 0.26 19.82 -1.73
N SER A 643 0.69 19.03 -0.76
CA SER A 643 0.09 19.04 0.57
C SER A 643 0.22 20.40 1.28
N TYR A 644 1.30 21.13 1.03
CA TYR A 644 1.43 22.50 1.53
C TYR A 644 0.43 23.44 0.86
N PHE A 645 0.24 23.35 -0.48
CA PHE A 645 -0.71 24.17 -1.22
C PHE A 645 -2.16 23.88 -0.85
N ASP A 646 -2.52 22.62 -0.70
CA ASP A 646 -3.85 22.23 -0.22
C ASP A 646 -4.18 22.94 1.09
N ASN A 647 -3.30 22.88 2.06
CA ASN A 647 -3.51 23.51 3.35
C ASN A 647 -3.62 25.03 3.26
N LEU A 648 -2.88 25.68 2.32
CA LEU A 648 -3.01 27.14 2.10
C LEU A 648 -4.43 27.55 1.71
N THR A 649 -5.21 26.65 1.08
CA THR A 649 -6.59 26.95 0.64
C THR A 649 -7.58 26.90 1.78
N TYR A 650 -7.31 26.08 2.81
CA TYR A 650 -8.20 25.87 3.95
C TYR A 650 -7.89 26.77 5.15
N ILE A 651 -6.79 27.55 5.12
CA ILE A 651 -6.37 28.38 6.26
C ILE A 651 -6.70 29.84 5.99
N GLU A 652 -7.41 30.49 6.92
CA GLU A 652 -7.70 31.91 6.87
C GLU A 652 -6.43 32.77 6.71
N GLY A 653 -6.46 33.65 5.71
CA GLY A 653 -5.33 34.57 5.45
C GLY A 653 -4.10 33.92 4.86
N ARG A 654 -4.21 32.73 4.26
CA ARG A 654 -3.12 31.88 3.76
C ARG A 654 -2.14 31.50 4.89
N GLY A 655 -2.17 30.28 5.34
CA GLY A 655 -1.23 29.73 6.34
C GLY A 655 0.18 29.60 5.77
N ASP A 656 0.90 30.72 5.67
CA ASP A 656 2.21 30.83 5.02
C ASP A 656 3.39 30.27 5.82
N ALA A 657 3.12 29.76 7.03
CA ALA A 657 4.13 29.17 7.90
C ALA A 657 3.68 27.81 8.44
N ILE A 658 4.63 26.90 8.62
CA ILE A 658 4.49 25.72 9.47
C ILE A 658 5.32 26.00 10.72
N LEU A 659 4.65 26.15 11.85
CA LEU A 659 5.25 26.41 13.15
C LEU A 659 5.42 25.11 13.93
N GLY A 660 6.45 25.04 14.78
CA GLY A 660 6.67 23.86 15.62
C GLY A 660 5.56 23.62 16.63
N TYR A 661 5.36 22.38 16.99
CA TYR A 661 4.41 21.98 18.05
C TYR A 661 4.70 22.67 19.38
N PRO A 662 3.71 22.80 20.27
CA PRO A 662 3.91 23.35 21.59
C PRO A 662 5.02 22.59 22.35
N SER A 663 5.99 23.32 22.83
CA SER A 663 7.17 22.79 23.51
C SER A 663 7.57 23.69 24.67
N VAL A 664 8.50 23.27 25.51
CA VAL A 664 8.94 24.07 26.63
C VAL A 664 9.78 25.28 26.23
N ASP A 665 10.36 25.28 25.03
CA ASP A 665 11.29 26.31 24.54
C ASP A 665 10.89 26.91 23.18
N GLY A 666 9.72 26.57 22.64
CA GLY A 666 9.20 27.14 21.40
C GLY A 666 10.01 26.73 20.17
N GLN A 667 10.38 25.46 20.07
CA GLN A 667 11.14 24.91 18.93
C GLN A 667 10.36 25.04 17.61
N GLY A 668 11.10 25.07 16.50
CA GLY A 668 10.53 25.14 15.15
C GLY A 668 9.93 23.81 14.68
N PRO A 669 9.41 23.77 13.43
CA PRO A 669 8.87 22.57 12.85
C PRO A 669 9.93 21.47 12.79
N SER A 670 9.49 20.22 12.89
CA SER A 670 10.33 19.05 12.72
C SER A 670 10.15 18.44 11.33
N ALA A 671 11.05 17.53 10.94
CA ALA A 671 10.82 16.63 9.84
C ALA A 671 10.74 15.19 10.33
N ALA A 672 10.00 14.37 9.59
CA ALA A 672 10.05 12.93 9.74
C ALA A 672 10.41 12.28 8.39
N PRO A 673 11.40 11.36 8.34
CA PRO A 673 11.71 10.65 7.12
C PRO A 673 10.53 9.78 6.70
N LEU A 674 10.06 9.96 5.46
CA LEU A 674 9.07 9.09 4.81
C LEU A 674 9.75 7.90 4.16
N PHE A 675 10.87 8.17 3.46
CA PHE A 675 11.77 7.16 2.97
C PHE A 675 13.13 7.37 3.59
N SER A 676 13.73 6.29 4.05
CA SER A 676 15.07 6.30 4.64
C SER A 676 15.80 5.02 4.34
N ALA A 677 17.13 5.05 4.40
CA ALA A 677 17.97 3.89 4.15
C ALA A 677 19.00 3.71 5.27
N ALA A 678 19.19 2.47 5.68
CA ALA A 678 20.20 2.07 6.64
C ALA A 678 20.97 0.83 6.14
N ILE A 679 22.16 0.65 6.66
CA ILE A 679 23.02 -0.49 6.37
C ILE A 679 23.21 -1.30 7.64
N SER A 680 23.00 -2.62 7.55
CA SER A 680 23.24 -3.53 8.66
C SER A 680 24.69 -3.48 9.14
N SER A 681 24.89 -3.49 10.45
CA SER A 681 26.24 -3.58 11.04
C SER A 681 26.88 -4.96 10.88
N SER A 682 26.10 -5.99 10.51
CA SER A 682 26.59 -7.35 10.29
C SER A 682 27.00 -7.63 8.84
N THR A 683 26.64 -6.76 7.88
CA THR A 683 27.00 -6.95 6.47
C THR A 683 28.50 -6.92 6.24
N VAL A 684 28.98 -7.71 5.28
CA VAL A 684 30.37 -7.70 4.80
C VAL A 684 30.57 -6.79 3.59
N SER A 685 29.51 -6.21 3.07
CA SER A 685 29.48 -5.50 1.78
C SER A 685 29.01 -4.06 1.92
N VAL A 686 29.46 -3.36 2.97
CA VAL A 686 29.04 -1.96 3.27
C VAL A 686 29.21 -1.04 2.05
N ASP A 687 30.32 -1.16 1.31
CA ASP A 687 30.54 -0.33 0.11
C ASP A 687 29.53 -0.63 -1.00
N GLY A 688 29.11 -1.88 -1.17
CA GLY A 688 28.07 -2.26 -2.12
C GLY A 688 26.70 -1.72 -1.71
N CYS A 689 26.37 -1.81 -0.42
CA CYS A 689 25.13 -1.23 0.14
C CYS A 689 25.09 0.30 -0.05
N TRP A 690 26.20 0.97 0.24
CA TRP A 690 26.29 2.40 0.05
C TRP A 690 26.22 2.81 -1.43
N ASP A 691 26.79 2.00 -2.32
CA ASP A 691 26.72 2.24 -3.76
C ASP A 691 25.26 2.20 -4.27
N PHE A 692 24.44 1.29 -3.73
CA PHE A 692 22.99 1.27 -3.99
C PHE A 692 22.28 2.49 -3.38
N ILE A 693 22.58 2.87 -2.14
CA ILE A 693 21.98 4.06 -1.52
C ILE A 693 22.31 5.32 -2.33
N LYS A 694 23.49 5.42 -2.94
CA LYS A 694 23.82 6.52 -3.87
C LYS A 694 22.91 6.53 -5.11
N THR A 695 22.47 5.39 -5.58
CA THR A 695 21.48 5.35 -6.66
C THR A 695 20.16 5.98 -6.22
N LEU A 696 19.69 5.67 -4.99
CA LEU A 696 18.49 6.29 -4.41
C LEU A 696 18.63 7.80 -4.18
N LEU A 697 19.85 8.29 -3.97
CA LEU A 697 20.17 9.72 -3.82
C LEU A 697 20.43 10.43 -5.15
N SER A 698 20.48 9.70 -6.27
CA SER A 698 20.71 10.33 -7.59
C SER A 698 19.59 11.30 -7.94
N GLU A 699 19.92 12.35 -8.72
CA GLU A 699 18.96 13.34 -9.17
C GLU A 699 17.75 12.68 -9.86
N GLU A 700 17.98 11.69 -10.73
CA GLU A 700 16.96 10.97 -11.47
C GLU A 700 15.93 10.28 -10.55
N ILE A 701 16.38 9.51 -9.56
CA ILE A 701 15.49 8.84 -8.60
C ILE A 701 14.81 9.86 -7.69
N GLN A 702 15.53 10.89 -7.29
CA GLN A 702 14.98 11.97 -6.45
C GLN A 702 13.92 12.82 -7.20
N GLU A 703 14.09 13.04 -8.51
CA GLU A 703 13.06 13.65 -9.37
C GLU A 703 11.80 12.77 -9.43
N THR A 704 11.95 11.46 -9.52
CA THR A 704 10.81 10.54 -9.48
C THR A 704 10.09 10.62 -8.13
N ILE A 705 10.82 10.69 -7.00
CA ILE A 705 10.25 10.92 -5.67
C ILE A 705 9.43 12.22 -5.64
N ALA A 706 9.99 13.31 -6.18
CA ALA A 706 9.31 14.61 -6.23
C ALA A 706 8.05 14.58 -7.12
N ASN A 707 8.13 13.98 -8.30
CA ASN A 707 6.99 13.82 -9.21
C ASN A 707 5.87 12.94 -8.62
N ASN A 708 6.20 12.01 -7.72
CA ASN A 708 5.23 11.19 -6.99
C ASN A 708 4.63 11.91 -5.76
N GLY A 709 4.92 13.21 -5.59
CA GLY A 709 4.33 14.02 -4.53
C GLY A 709 4.99 13.84 -3.17
N TYR A 710 6.31 13.65 -3.13
CA TYR A 710 7.07 13.61 -1.88
C TYR A 710 8.17 14.68 -1.87
N ASN A 711 8.53 15.18 -0.68
CA ASN A 711 9.68 16.07 -0.54
C ASN A 711 10.98 15.28 -0.69
N PRO A 712 11.75 15.45 -1.78
CA PRO A 712 13.03 14.79 -1.94
C PRO A 712 14.11 15.51 -1.10
N VAL A 713 15.17 14.77 -0.73
CA VAL A 713 16.32 15.43 -0.09
C VAL A 713 17.22 16.16 -1.10
N ASN A 714 17.07 15.91 -2.40
CA ASN A 714 17.79 16.61 -3.48
C ASN A 714 17.08 17.91 -3.85
N ARG A 715 17.85 19.03 -3.87
CA ARG A 715 17.30 20.37 -4.14
C ARG A 715 16.85 20.56 -5.58
N ALA A 716 17.60 20.03 -6.56
CA ALA A 716 17.24 20.15 -7.96
C ALA A 716 15.93 19.39 -8.25
N ALA A 717 15.77 18.21 -7.66
CA ALA A 717 14.54 17.42 -7.74
C ALA A 717 13.35 18.18 -7.12
N PHE A 718 13.54 18.82 -5.95
CA PHE A 718 12.50 19.65 -5.34
C PHE A 718 12.11 20.82 -6.26
N ASP A 719 13.11 21.52 -6.82
CA ASP A 719 12.88 22.68 -7.68
C ASP A 719 12.22 22.27 -9.02
N SER A 720 12.45 21.04 -9.51
CA SER A 720 11.90 20.56 -10.79
C SER A 720 10.38 20.42 -10.84
N VAL A 721 9.72 20.30 -9.67
CA VAL A 721 8.27 20.18 -9.56
C VAL A 721 7.58 21.50 -9.18
N GLY A 722 8.32 22.55 -8.89
CA GLY A 722 7.76 23.84 -8.43
C GLY A 722 6.75 24.43 -9.42
N ASP A 723 7.18 24.66 -10.67
CA ASP A 723 6.31 25.21 -11.74
C ASP A 723 5.13 24.29 -12.02
N LYS A 724 5.35 22.95 -12.02
CA LYS A 724 4.29 21.96 -12.25
C LYS A 724 3.21 22.00 -11.17
N ALA A 725 3.64 22.09 -9.90
CA ALA A 725 2.70 22.18 -8.78
C ALA A 725 1.88 23.46 -8.85
N VAL A 726 2.52 24.61 -9.14
CA VAL A 726 1.84 25.90 -9.31
C VAL A 726 0.79 25.84 -10.42
N ASP A 727 1.17 25.31 -11.59
CA ASP A 727 0.26 25.20 -12.74
C ASP A 727 -0.91 24.25 -12.42
N TYR A 728 -0.61 23.07 -11.87
CA TYR A 728 -1.59 22.05 -11.52
C TYR A 728 -2.64 22.59 -10.52
N TYR A 729 -2.19 23.20 -9.41
CA TYR A 729 -3.10 23.70 -8.39
C TYR A 729 -3.89 24.94 -8.86
N ASN A 730 -3.30 25.81 -9.68
CA ASN A 730 -4.02 26.91 -10.31
C ASN A 730 -5.08 26.46 -11.31
N ASP A 731 -4.87 25.33 -11.99
CA ASP A 731 -5.85 24.73 -12.91
C ASP A 731 -6.96 24.02 -12.11
N MET A 732 -6.58 23.20 -11.11
CA MET A 732 -7.50 22.47 -10.25
C MET A 732 -8.48 23.38 -9.50
N TYR A 733 -8.02 24.54 -9.01
CA TYR A 733 -8.85 25.54 -8.34
C TYR A 733 -9.37 26.65 -9.29
N SER A 734 -9.41 26.37 -10.60
CA SER A 734 -10.00 27.30 -11.57
C SER A 734 -11.52 27.25 -11.59
N ASP A 735 -12.17 28.41 -11.90
CA ASP A 735 -13.62 28.48 -12.05
C ASP A 735 -14.17 27.45 -13.07
N GLU A 736 -13.40 27.10 -14.09
CA GLU A 736 -13.78 26.18 -15.16
C GLU A 736 -13.91 24.74 -14.67
N TYR A 737 -13.03 24.31 -13.76
CA TYR A 737 -13.06 22.99 -13.16
C TYR A 737 -14.28 22.78 -12.25
N PHE A 738 -14.61 23.77 -11.41
CA PHE A 738 -15.75 23.70 -10.50
C PHE A 738 -17.09 23.77 -11.22
N TYR A 739 -17.20 24.57 -12.30
CA TYR A 739 -18.40 24.62 -13.14
C TYR A 739 -18.71 23.24 -13.78
N GLY A 740 -17.69 22.46 -14.14
CA GLY A 740 -17.83 21.12 -14.71
C GLY A 740 -18.42 20.12 -13.71
N MET A 741 -18.19 20.31 -12.40
CA MET A 741 -18.70 19.42 -11.35
C MET A 741 -20.10 19.79 -10.81
N GLY A 742 -20.68 20.92 -11.23
CA GLY A 742 -22.02 21.37 -10.76
C GLY A 742 -22.05 21.79 -9.28
N VAL A 743 -20.91 22.08 -8.70
CA VAL A 743 -20.75 22.61 -7.33
C VAL A 743 -20.83 24.13 -7.42
N GLY A 744 -21.46 24.80 -6.45
CA GLY A 744 -21.63 26.27 -6.45
C GLY A 744 -20.27 26.98 -6.41
N GLU A 745 -20.24 28.29 -6.76
CA GLU A 745 -18.98 29.05 -6.81
C GLU A 745 -18.24 29.00 -5.46
N PRO A 746 -17.08 28.28 -5.35
CA PRO A 746 -16.22 28.41 -4.19
C PRO A 746 -15.60 29.79 -4.18
N SER A 747 -15.19 30.27 -3.02
CA SER A 747 -14.27 31.40 -2.95
C SER A 747 -12.97 30.94 -3.58
N THR A 748 -12.72 31.33 -4.85
CA THR A 748 -11.47 30.98 -5.53
C THR A 748 -10.29 31.45 -4.65
N PRO A 749 -9.40 30.55 -4.24
CA PRO A 749 -8.24 30.95 -3.49
C PRO A 749 -7.36 31.89 -4.33
N ASP A 750 -6.60 32.73 -3.69
CA ASP A 750 -5.54 33.49 -4.38
C ASP A 750 -4.63 32.52 -5.13
N LYS A 751 -4.29 32.83 -6.38
CA LYS A 751 -3.46 31.98 -7.21
C LYS A 751 -2.13 31.64 -6.54
N PHE A 752 -1.71 30.42 -6.70
CA PHE A 752 -0.37 29.96 -6.32
C PHE A 752 0.70 30.56 -7.23
N SER A 753 1.89 30.71 -6.70
CA SER A 753 3.03 31.37 -7.38
C SER A 753 4.37 30.80 -6.91
N ASP A 754 5.44 31.17 -7.61
CA ASP A 754 6.81 30.85 -7.20
C ASP A 754 7.13 31.37 -5.78
N GLU A 755 6.45 32.42 -5.31
CA GLU A 755 6.65 32.95 -3.96
C GLU A 755 6.18 31.94 -2.89
N ASP A 756 5.15 31.15 -3.19
CA ASP A 756 4.65 30.09 -2.30
C ASP A 756 5.60 28.88 -2.29
N VAL A 757 6.17 28.53 -3.46
CA VAL A 757 7.23 27.51 -3.55
C VAL A 757 8.45 27.93 -2.73
N ASP A 758 8.88 29.18 -2.87
CA ASP A 758 10.00 29.74 -2.12
C ASP A 758 9.70 29.81 -0.61
N ALA A 759 8.45 30.06 -0.22
CA ALA A 759 8.03 30.07 1.19
C ALA A 759 8.16 28.67 1.79
N TYR A 760 7.62 27.65 1.10
CA TYR A 760 7.76 26.28 1.57
C TYR A 760 9.21 25.81 1.63
N LYS A 761 10.01 26.13 0.61
CA LYS A 761 11.44 25.80 0.60
C LYS A 761 12.18 26.41 1.82
N LYS A 762 11.84 27.63 2.23
CA LYS A 762 12.40 28.27 3.44
C LYS A 762 11.96 27.54 4.71
N ILE A 763 10.72 27.06 4.77
CA ILE A 763 10.23 26.24 5.89
C ILE A 763 11.09 24.96 5.98
N VAL A 764 11.27 24.25 4.86
CA VAL A 764 12.14 23.06 4.79
C VAL A 764 13.57 23.37 5.27
N GLU A 765 14.15 24.48 4.81
CA GLU A 765 15.50 24.91 5.23
C GLU A 765 15.60 25.32 6.70
N SER A 766 14.48 25.68 7.32
CA SER A 766 14.43 26.05 8.75
C SER A 766 14.38 24.86 9.70
N VAL A 767 14.09 23.68 9.19
CA VAL A 767 14.02 22.44 10.00
C VAL A 767 15.40 22.13 10.59
N THR A 768 15.41 21.89 11.90
CA THR A 768 16.62 21.55 12.66
C THR A 768 16.48 20.28 13.48
N THR A 769 15.30 19.68 13.49
CA THR A 769 14.98 18.47 14.24
C THR A 769 14.37 17.45 13.30
N VAL A 770 14.86 16.22 13.35
CA VAL A 770 14.23 15.06 12.69
C VAL A 770 13.70 14.12 13.75
N ASN A 771 12.42 13.82 13.64
CA ASN A 771 11.75 12.91 14.53
C ASN A 771 11.87 11.46 14.00
N THR A 772 12.35 10.55 14.86
CA THR A 772 12.40 9.12 14.57
C THR A 772 11.65 8.40 15.68
N SER A 773 10.60 7.69 15.33
CA SER A 773 9.77 6.98 16.29
C SER A 773 10.46 5.72 16.82
N ASP A 774 10.52 5.60 18.16
CA ASP A 774 10.90 4.37 18.85
C ASP A 774 9.65 3.68 19.37
N ALA A 775 9.10 2.77 18.60
CA ALA A 775 7.82 2.11 18.88
C ALA A 775 7.79 1.42 20.25
N SER A 776 8.90 0.83 20.70
CA SER A 776 8.96 0.16 22.02
C SER A 776 8.88 1.16 23.17
N ILE A 777 9.49 2.33 23.04
CA ILE A 777 9.41 3.40 24.04
C ILE A 777 8.02 4.04 23.99
N SER A 778 7.55 4.38 22.80
CA SER A 778 6.23 4.97 22.59
C SER A 778 5.12 4.07 23.14
N LYS A 779 5.24 2.75 22.95
CA LYS A 779 4.32 1.76 23.53
C LYS A 779 4.32 1.79 25.07
N ILE A 780 5.49 1.84 25.69
CA ILE A 780 5.57 1.93 27.17
C ILE A 780 4.88 3.19 27.67
N ILE A 781 5.07 4.31 27.00
CA ILE A 781 4.43 5.58 27.34
C ILE A 781 2.91 5.48 27.15
N SER A 782 2.46 4.95 26.01
CA SER A 782 1.03 4.76 25.72
C SER A 782 0.34 3.83 26.73
N GLU A 783 1.03 2.82 27.24
CA GLU A 783 0.50 1.90 28.26
C GLU A 783 0.38 2.52 29.67
N GLU A 784 1.30 3.39 30.08
CA GLU A 784 1.41 3.88 31.46
C GLU A 784 0.76 5.26 31.68
N MET A 785 0.85 6.18 30.72
CA MET A 785 0.32 7.54 30.85
C MET A 785 -1.20 7.62 31.07
N PRO A 786 -2.04 6.74 30.51
CA PRO A 786 -3.49 6.74 30.80
C PRO A 786 -3.84 6.64 32.29
N ALA A 787 -2.98 6.01 33.11
CA ALA A 787 -3.20 5.95 34.56
C ALA A 787 -3.09 7.34 35.22
N TYR A 788 -2.24 8.23 34.70
CA TYR A 788 -2.15 9.61 35.14
C TYR A 788 -3.32 10.45 34.59
N PHE A 789 -3.64 10.33 33.31
CA PHE A 789 -4.71 11.12 32.70
C PHE A 789 -6.06 10.83 33.33
N SER A 790 -6.37 9.56 33.61
CA SER A 790 -7.60 9.16 34.31
C SER A 790 -7.60 9.43 35.79
N GLY A 791 -6.48 9.93 36.38
CA GLY A 791 -6.34 10.20 37.83
C GLY A 791 -6.26 8.95 38.72
N GLN A 792 -5.93 7.78 38.12
CA GLN A 792 -5.73 6.54 38.89
C GLN A 792 -4.41 6.56 39.66
N LYS A 793 -3.37 7.22 39.12
CA LYS A 793 -2.07 7.44 39.74
C LYS A 793 -1.72 8.92 39.64
N ASP A 794 -0.86 9.37 40.55
CA ASP A 794 -0.23 10.68 40.38
C ASP A 794 0.92 10.58 39.35
N LEU A 795 1.40 11.75 38.91
CA LEU A 795 2.45 11.81 37.88
C LEU A 795 3.76 11.19 38.36
N ASP A 796 4.13 11.42 39.63
CA ASP A 796 5.38 10.91 40.20
C ASP A 796 5.38 9.37 40.20
N GLU A 797 4.24 8.73 40.51
CA GLU A 797 4.10 7.26 40.46
C GLU A 797 4.23 6.71 39.04
N VAL A 798 3.68 7.40 38.04
CA VAL A 798 3.79 6.98 36.63
C VAL A 798 5.21 7.21 36.11
N VAL A 799 5.82 8.34 36.41
CA VAL A 799 7.20 8.66 36.02
C VAL A 799 8.19 7.61 36.56
N GLU A 800 8.03 7.16 37.83
CA GLU A 800 8.89 6.10 38.41
C GLU A 800 8.81 4.80 37.57
N ILE A 801 7.62 4.42 37.12
CA ILE A 801 7.41 3.23 36.29
C ILE A 801 8.00 3.43 34.87
N LEU A 802 7.72 4.56 34.26
CA LEU A 802 8.25 4.89 32.93
C LEU A 802 9.77 4.92 32.92
N GLN A 803 10.38 5.58 33.92
CA GLN A 803 11.82 5.67 34.08
C GLN A 803 12.46 4.27 34.18
N ASP A 804 11.91 3.37 34.96
CA ASP A 804 12.42 2.00 35.14
C ASP A 804 12.24 1.16 33.84
N ARG A 805 11.05 1.20 33.25
CA ARG A 805 10.73 0.42 32.04
C ARG A 805 11.55 0.86 30.84
N VAL A 806 11.60 2.16 30.55
CA VAL A 806 12.32 2.70 29.39
C VAL A 806 13.83 2.55 29.57
N GLN A 807 14.38 2.81 30.78
CA GLN A 807 15.80 2.58 31.04
C GLN A 807 16.19 1.12 30.83
N LYS A 808 15.34 0.19 31.27
CA LYS A 808 15.59 -1.22 31.06
C LYS A 808 15.66 -1.59 29.58
N VAL A 809 14.75 -1.06 28.74
CA VAL A 809 14.77 -1.25 27.29
C VAL A 809 16.07 -0.72 26.70
N LEU A 810 16.50 0.47 27.09
CA LEU A 810 17.77 1.04 26.61
C LEU A 810 18.98 0.24 27.08
N ASP A 811 19.01 -0.24 28.33
CA ASP A 811 20.09 -1.07 28.88
C ASP A 811 20.18 -2.44 28.18
N GLU A 812 19.05 -3.01 27.71
CA GLU A 812 19.01 -4.27 26.95
C GLU A 812 19.52 -4.11 25.52
N ARG A 813 19.44 -2.92 24.97
CA ARG A 813 19.97 -2.60 23.63
C ARG A 813 21.47 -2.29 23.62
N GLY A 814 22.10 -1.99 24.75
CA GLY A 814 23.53 -1.75 24.95
C GLY A 814 23.89 -0.33 25.14
#